data_941097f416f4dcd76cd62d3aa990416c
#
_entry.id   941097f416f4dcd76cd62d3aa990416c
#
_cell.length_a   1.000
_cell.length_b   1.000
_cell.length_c   1.000
_cell.angle_alpha   90.00
_cell.angle_beta   90.00
_cell.angle_gamma   90.00
#
_symmetry.space_group_name_H-M   'P 1'
#
loop_
_entity.id
_entity.type
_entity.pdbx_description
1 polymer ?
#
loop_
_entity_poly.entity_id
_entity_poly.type
_entity_poly.pdbx_seq_one_letter_code
_entity_poly.pdbx_strand_id
1 'polypeptide(L)'
;MKWKSKKSGKVIGVLLSFSVAFSFLGGHTLAASGQADGDKSFAGASILAFPGAEGGGAYTSGGRGGDVYIVTTLEDYAVKDKPIAGSLRYGILSTPKEGRTIVFHVSGTIELKSTLSLNNIKNLTIAGQTAPGNGITIAGWDTNISNSENIIIRYTAFRPGATNVYNGSDSMDALWGRDNNYFLIDHCSFSWNTDETLSLYRGENGTIQWSIISESLTLSGHSKGRHGYGGISGGDKTTFHHNLYANHTSRNPRLGGGYAGAADADHVAVVQFSNNVIYNWGFNGTYGGGFTFTNFMNNIEIAGPGTRDNVTNRVIDAGEATKLGGFYIAGNRINGKLTGLLNDSSDYVKFSGVQSGEQKTTLAATPYLSADSTGVNHGITNKAFDNYVKSGVKQANESLLKSILQQAGATYPRRDAIDARIVAEVEQNSGRYINTEHEVGGYISDFGVIEAQYDKQFDTNKNGIDDKWEKKNKIWGSKDAYKTVTKNGYTWLELYINGLVDMKHVAENPDAKLLAPENNAQFVTGKEVEVKINASPRSGNKIKKVAVYNGSKYLGEAVKKGNTYTYTLKNLTDASYYISARVTDTQGNETQTTATNIHINAATSSLAGKGWTTADIGDPNIKGSGSMTNDVLTVKGNGKLGKSEGGTERSEANNATKDDFHFVYKEMNGDMEFTAKLEEIGAVDNHAFTGLMIRDDLNKDSAAAALGISYVKLSKETSWSSYLTGRNIKGGGFDELTETLDSVSAAEKAGIQLLSDIPFKINGVEQGYWLKLGRKGEVFYAYGSTDGKDWKLIGERTIVMDGSVYVGFAVDSNDVANKIEQLNYAKFSNLTVENTFTPIGDSAINK
;
A
#
# COMPACT_ATOMS: atom_id res chain seq x y z
N MET A 1 -24.40 0.70 56.23
CA MET A 1 -23.54 0.66 57.43
C MET A 1 -22.31 1.51 57.17
N LYS A 2 -22.18 2.56 57.94
CA LYS A 2 -21.02 3.52 57.90
C LYS A 2 -19.78 2.85 58.51
N TRP A 3 -18.61 3.04 57.95
CA TRP A 3 -17.41 3.16 58.77
C TRP A 3 -16.46 4.16 58.22
N LYS A 4 -15.91 4.93 59.18
CA LYS A 4 -15.25 6.18 59.11
C LYS A 4 -13.74 6.03 58.84
N SER A 5 -13.22 7.08 58.27
CA SER A 5 -11.82 7.48 58.12
C SER A 5 -10.95 7.37 59.39
N LYS A 6 -9.67 7.13 59.21
CA LYS A 6 -8.64 7.73 60.10
C LYS A 6 -7.37 8.06 59.34
N LYS A 7 -6.84 9.17 59.78
CA LYS A 7 -5.78 10.02 59.25
C LYS A 7 -4.34 9.47 59.37
N SER A 8 -3.51 9.94 58.43
CA SER A 8 -2.17 10.53 58.58
C SER A 8 -0.97 9.69 59.02
N GLY A 9 0.02 9.66 58.15
CA GLY A 9 1.41 9.38 58.45
C GLY A 9 2.27 9.93 57.33
N LYS A 10 2.89 11.06 57.60
CA LYS A 10 3.98 11.62 56.77
C LYS A 10 5.14 10.64 56.75
N VAL A 11 5.58 10.23 55.60
CA VAL A 11 6.91 9.60 55.41
C VAL A 11 7.69 10.45 54.43
N ILE A 12 8.81 10.91 54.91
CA ILE A 12 9.82 11.71 54.21
C ILE A 12 10.42 10.85 53.12
N GLY A 13 10.29 11.30 51.88
CA GLY A 13 10.97 10.71 50.76
C GLY A 13 12.46 11.02 50.75
N VAL A 14 13.29 10.03 50.89
CA VAL A 14 14.71 10.11 50.58
C VAL A 14 14.86 9.88 49.07
N LEU A 15 15.27 10.91 48.38
CA LEU A 15 15.73 10.82 46.97
C LEU A 15 17.05 10.04 46.96
N LEU A 16 17.01 8.82 46.54
CA LEU A 16 18.20 8.07 46.10
C LEU A 16 18.35 8.26 44.60
N SER A 17 19.23 9.17 44.22
CA SER A 17 19.78 9.30 42.89
C SER A 17 20.66 8.09 42.60
N PHE A 18 20.16 7.15 41.81
CA PHE A 18 21.00 6.11 41.21
C PHE A 18 21.70 6.67 39.96
N SER A 19 22.93 7.12 40.15
CA SER A 19 23.89 7.33 39.07
C SER A 19 24.36 5.98 38.58
N VAL A 20 23.84 5.51 37.48
CA VAL A 20 24.38 4.33 36.77
C VAL A 20 25.56 4.80 35.93
N ALA A 21 26.76 4.60 36.49
CA ALA A 21 28.00 4.75 35.74
C ALA A 21 28.10 3.62 34.73
N PHE A 22 27.95 3.92 33.46
CA PHE A 22 28.29 3.00 32.37
C PHE A 22 29.83 3.00 32.24
N SER A 23 30.45 1.95 32.76
CA SER A 23 31.84 1.63 32.50
C SER A 23 31.99 1.25 31.03
N PHE A 24 32.80 1.99 30.31
CA PHE A 24 33.30 1.58 29.00
C PHE A 24 34.19 0.34 29.22
N LEU A 25 33.69 -0.82 28.84
CA LEU A 25 34.49 -2.00 28.69
C LEU A 25 34.98 -2.10 27.25
N GLY A 26 36.28 -2.28 27.18
CA GLY A 26 37.11 -2.25 26.01
C GLY A 26 36.73 -3.21 24.89
N GLY A 27 37.25 -2.91 23.72
CA GLY A 27 37.10 -3.67 22.52
C GLY A 27 37.44 -5.16 22.70
N HIS A 28 36.45 -5.98 22.45
CA HIS A 28 36.68 -7.38 22.15
C HIS A 28 36.96 -7.53 20.67
N THR A 29 38.21 -7.71 20.34
CA THR A 29 38.61 -8.38 19.09
C THR A 29 38.11 -9.81 19.15
N LEU A 30 36.98 -10.08 18.51
CA LEU A 30 36.56 -11.44 18.25
C LEU A 30 37.41 -11.98 17.10
N ALA A 31 38.38 -12.82 17.46
CA ALA A 31 39.07 -13.66 16.53
C ALA A 31 38.08 -14.70 16.02
N ALA A 32 37.74 -14.63 14.74
CA ALA A 32 36.95 -15.64 14.06
C ALA A 32 37.85 -16.88 13.83
N SER A 33 37.68 -17.92 14.66
CA SER A 33 38.13 -19.27 14.33
C SER A 33 36.93 -20.09 13.86
N GLY A 34 36.78 -20.18 12.58
CA GLY A 34 35.82 -21.07 11.90
C GLY A 34 36.24 -21.13 10.44
N GLN A 35 36.92 -22.21 10.06
CA GLN A 35 37.20 -22.53 8.67
C GLN A 35 35.88 -22.62 7.92
N ALA A 36 35.67 -21.74 6.96
CA ALA A 36 34.68 -21.89 5.93
C ALA A 36 35.35 -22.56 4.74
N ASP A 37 34.74 -23.64 4.28
CA ASP A 37 35.12 -24.33 3.05
C ASP A 37 35.06 -23.39 1.84
N GLY A 38 36.08 -23.56 1.01
CA GLY A 38 36.47 -22.85 -0.17
C GLY A 38 35.41 -22.22 -1.08
N ASP A 39 34.95 -21.06 -0.75
CA ASP A 39 34.26 -20.18 -1.69
C ASP A 39 35.18 -18.99 -2.00
N LYS A 40 35.30 -18.62 -3.26
CA LYS A 40 36.16 -17.53 -3.69
C LYS A 40 35.70 -16.21 -3.08
N SER A 41 36.14 -15.95 -1.85
CA SER A 41 35.92 -14.67 -1.17
C SER A 41 36.52 -13.54 -2.00
N PHE A 42 35.79 -12.49 -2.20
CA PHE A 42 36.32 -11.19 -2.59
C PHE A 42 37.50 -10.89 -1.64
N ALA A 43 38.70 -10.85 -2.17
CA ALA A 43 39.92 -10.59 -1.41
C ALA A 43 39.83 -9.19 -0.79
N GLY A 44 39.40 -9.09 0.48
CA GLY A 44 39.27 -7.83 1.22
C GLY A 44 38.14 -7.73 2.22
N ALA A 45 37.13 -8.58 2.20
CA ALA A 45 35.92 -8.42 3.01
C ALA A 45 36.01 -9.05 4.41
N SER A 46 36.86 -8.54 5.26
CA SER A 46 36.83 -8.84 6.70
C SER A 46 36.05 -7.81 7.53
N ILE A 47 35.56 -6.72 6.91
CA ILE A 47 34.87 -5.64 7.57
C ILE A 47 33.45 -5.50 7.08
N LEU A 48 32.54 -5.14 8.01
CA LEU A 48 31.13 -4.90 7.71
C LEU A 48 30.94 -3.79 6.68
N ALA A 49 29.83 -3.80 6.00
CA ALA A 49 29.42 -2.71 5.10
C ALA A 49 29.49 -1.34 5.79
N PHE A 50 28.98 -1.28 7.01
CA PHE A 50 29.07 -0.16 7.95
C PHE A 50 28.81 -0.68 9.36
N PRO A 51 29.11 0.08 10.44
CA PRO A 51 28.75 -0.31 11.80
C PRO A 51 27.23 -0.51 11.94
N GLY A 52 26.81 -1.72 12.32
CA GLY A 52 25.39 -2.10 12.40
C GLY A 52 24.82 -2.82 11.17
N ALA A 53 25.64 -3.11 10.15
CA ALA A 53 25.25 -4.00 9.07
C ALA A 53 25.16 -5.46 9.55
N GLU A 54 24.04 -6.12 9.27
CA GLU A 54 23.76 -7.50 9.73
C GLU A 54 23.25 -8.37 8.56
N GLY A 55 23.12 -9.67 8.82
CA GLY A 55 22.53 -10.61 7.87
C GLY A 55 23.43 -11.04 6.72
N GLY A 56 22.84 -11.58 5.68
CA GLY A 56 23.56 -12.10 4.50
C GLY A 56 24.37 -11.05 3.74
N GLY A 57 23.85 -9.81 3.70
CA GLY A 57 24.51 -8.66 3.08
C GLY A 57 25.51 -7.91 3.96
N ALA A 58 25.78 -8.37 5.17
CA ALA A 58 26.58 -7.62 6.16
C ALA A 58 27.97 -7.19 5.69
N TYR A 59 28.54 -7.92 4.76
CA TYR A 59 29.89 -7.66 4.22
C TYR A 59 29.89 -7.02 2.83
N THR A 60 28.75 -6.57 2.33
CA THR A 60 28.64 -5.78 1.10
C THR A 60 29.55 -4.56 1.20
N SER A 61 30.46 -4.37 0.26
CA SER A 61 31.39 -3.22 0.28
C SER A 61 30.87 -2.00 -0.44
N GLY A 62 29.88 -2.18 -1.33
CA GLY A 62 29.33 -1.09 -2.12
C GLY A 62 30.41 -0.39 -2.94
N GLY A 63 30.37 0.93 -2.95
CA GLY A 63 31.34 1.79 -3.64
C GLY A 63 32.66 2.03 -2.91
N ARG A 64 33.00 1.24 -1.89
CA ARG A 64 34.23 1.40 -1.10
C ARG A 64 35.50 1.45 -1.96
N GLY A 65 36.26 2.52 -1.82
CA GLY A 65 37.51 2.71 -2.58
C GLY A 65 37.34 3.13 -4.04
N GLY A 66 36.11 3.23 -4.53
CA GLY A 66 35.78 3.80 -5.82
C GLY A 66 35.80 5.33 -5.87
N ASP A 67 35.18 5.94 -6.87
CA ASP A 67 35.06 7.39 -6.94
C ASP A 67 33.85 7.90 -6.08
N VAL A 68 33.76 9.22 -6.00
CA VAL A 68 32.62 9.90 -5.39
C VAL A 68 31.87 10.72 -6.42
N TYR A 69 30.55 10.64 -6.39
CA TYR A 69 29.68 11.45 -7.23
C TYR A 69 28.71 12.26 -6.37
N ILE A 70 28.65 13.57 -6.63
CA ILE A 70 27.82 14.49 -5.86
C ILE A 70 26.56 14.83 -6.67
N VAL A 71 25.40 14.48 -6.13
CA VAL A 71 24.11 14.92 -6.69
C VAL A 71 23.85 16.36 -6.31
N THR A 72 23.68 17.22 -7.32
CA THR A 72 23.54 18.68 -7.19
C THR A 72 22.25 19.23 -7.78
N THR A 73 21.44 18.38 -8.42
CA THR A 73 20.13 18.73 -8.97
C THR A 73 19.14 17.60 -8.74
N LEU A 74 17.86 17.96 -8.65
CA LEU A 74 16.73 17.00 -8.57
C LEU A 74 16.14 16.71 -9.96
N GLU A 75 16.69 17.31 -11.02
CA GLU A 75 16.27 17.03 -12.38
C GLU A 75 16.62 15.59 -12.78
N ASP A 76 15.75 14.97 -13.56
CA ASP A 76 15.96 13.66 -14.16
C ASP A 76 15.73 13.72 -15.68
N TYR A 77 16.14 12.68 -16.39
CA TYR A 77 16.02 12.56 -17.85
C TYR A 77 15.66 11.11 -18.22
N ALA A 78 14.88 10.93 -19.30
CA ALA A 78 14.66 9.60 -19.82
C ALA A 78 15.93 9.06 -20.50
N VAL A 79 16.13 7.74 -20.48
CA VAL A 79 17.38 7.10 -20.99
C VAL A 79 17.74 7.51 -22.43
N LYS A 80 16.74 7.84 -23.25
CA LYS A 80 16.91 8.31 -24.63
C LYS A 80 17.28 9.80 -24.76
N ASP A 81 17.16 10.56 -23.68
CA ASP A 81 17.37 12.00 -23.69
C ASP A 81 18.83 12.36 -23.35
N LYS A 82 19.18 13.62 -23.52
CA LYS A 82 20.51 14.11 -23.18
C LYS A 82 20.76 13.98 -21.67
N PRO A 83 21.85 13.31 -21.26
CA PRO A 83 22.19 13.16 -19.85
C PRO A 83 22.37 14.51 -19.14
N ILE A 84 21.86 14.58 -17.90
CA ILE A 84 21.97 15.75 -17.03
C ILE A 84 23.05 15.51 -15.98
N ALA A 85 24.17 16.20 -16.11
CA ALA A 85 25.25 16.13 -15.14
C ALA A 85 24.78 16.70 -13.78
N GLY A 86 25.16 16.05 -12.67
CA GLY A 86 24.68 16.41 -11.33
C GLY A 86 23.40 15.69 -10.93
N SER A 87 22.70 15.00 -11.83
CA SER A 87 21.51 14.20 -11.51
C SER A 87 21.87 12.83 -10.94
N LEU A 88 20.93 12.24 -10.18
CA LEU A 88 21.08 10.89 -9.62
C LEU A 88 21.27 9.84 -10.72
N ARG A 89 20.43 9.86 -11.77
CA ARG A 89 20.51 8.90 -12.89
C ARG A 89 21.88 8.95 -13.58
N TYR A 90 22.40 10.14 -13.81
CA TYR A 90 23.74 10.26 -14.40
C TYR A 90 24.81 9.64 -13.49
N GLY A 91 24.72 9.90 -12.19
CA GLY A 91 25.62 9.31 -11.18
C GLY A 91 25.60 7.78 -11.22
N ILE A 92 24.43 7.17 -11.30
CA ILE A 92 24.25 5.71 -11.37
C ILE A 92 24.78 5.15 -12.69
N LEU A 93 24.28 5.67 -13.82
CA LEU A 93 24.59 5.10 -15.15
C LEU A 93 26.05 5.28 -15.57
N SER A 94 26.75 6.26 -15.00
CA SER A 94 28.18 6.49 -15.25
C SER A 94 29.12 5.89 -14.20
N THR A 95 28.61 4.96 -13.35
CA THR A 95 29.42 4.28 -12.34
C THR A 95 30.62 3.57 -12.99
N PRO A 96 31.86 3.88 -12.58
CA PRO A 96 33.05 3.23 -13.11
C PRO A 96 33.19 1.79 -12.56
N LYS A 97 34.03 0.97 -13.20
CA LYS A 97 34.24 -0.44 -12.77
C LYS A 97 34.81 -0.56 -11.38
N GLU A 98 35.58 0.41 -10.94
CA GLU A 98 36.20 0.50 -9.62
C GLU A 98 35.15 0.75 -8.52
N GLY A 99 33.95 1.17 -8.90
CA GLY A 99 32.84 1.47 -8.00
C GLY A 99 32.67 2.97 -7.74
N ARG A 100 31.55 3.30 -7.06
CA ARG A 100 31.15 4.68 -6.77
C ARG A 100 30.38 4.81 -5.50
N THR A 101 30.65 5.87 -4.74
CA THR A 101 29.75 6.35 -3.69
C THR A 101 29.03 7.62 -4.15
N ILE A 102 27.68 7.57 -4.17
CA ILE A 102 26.83 8.72 -4.49
C ILE A 102 26.46 9.42 -3.19
N VAL A 103 26.74 10.72 -3.11
CA VAL A 103 26.36 11.62 -2.02
C VAL A 103 25.47 12.76 -2.54
N PHE A 104 24.69 13.38 -1.67
CA PHE A 104 23.70 14.39 -2.06
C PHE A 104 24.03 15.73 -1.42
N HIS A 105 24.12 16.80 -2.22
CA HIS A 105 24.23 18.19 -1.74
C HIS A 105 22.92 18.96 -1.85
N VAL A 106 21.86 18.32 -2.29
CA VAL A 106 20.49 18.85 -2.38
C VAL A 106 19.51 17.89 -1.72
N SER A 107 18.36 18.41 -1.31
CA SER A 107 17.24 17.60 -0.83
C SER A 107 15.93 17.96 -1.54
N GLY A 108 14.98 17.04 -1.54
CA GLY A 108 13.67 17.16 -2.15
C GLY A 108 13.26 15.91 -2.93
N THR A 109 12.25 16.07 -3.79
CA THR A 109 11.68 14.96 -4.57
C THR A 109 12.22 14.95 -6.00
N ILE A 110 12.91 13.87 -6.38
CA ILE A 110 13.35 13.60 -7.75
C ILE A 110 12.19 12.91 -8.48
N GLU A 111 11.60 13.58 -9.46
CA GLU A 111 10.63 12.97 -10.34
C GLU A 111 11.33 12.24 -11.49
N LEU A 112 11.35 10.94 -11.44
CA LEU A 112 11.91 10.12 -12.52
C LEU A 112 11.14 10.30 -13.83
N LYS A 113 11.84 10.31 -14.95
CA LYS A 113 11.27 10.39 -16.30
C LYS A 113 11.13 9.02 -16.99
N SER A 114 11.64 7.99 -16.37
CA SER A 114 11.48 6.57 -16.72
C SER A 114 12.02 5.72 -15.58
N THR A 115 11.75 4.41 -15.57
CA THR A 115 12.34 3.45 -14.62
C THR A 115 13.81 3.78 -14.33
N LEU A 116 14.18 3.88 -13.06
CA LEU A 116 15.56 4.06 -12.63
C LEU A 116 16.24 2.69 -12.57
N SER A 117 17.02 2.36 -13.60
CA SER A 117 17.64 1.04 -13.71
C SER A 117 19.08 1.04 -13.23
N LEU A 118 19.35 0.22 -12.20
CA LEU A 118 20.69 -0.17 -11.75
C LEU A 118 21.09 -1.55 -12.33
N ASN A 119 20.39 -2.01 -13.35
CA ASN A 119 20.61 -3.34 -13.94
C ASN A 119 22.06 -3.47 -14.43
N ASN A 120 22.73 -4.54 -13.98
CA ASN A 120 24.15 -4.81 -14.22
C ASN A 120 25.14 -3.79 -13.61
N ILE A 121 24.71 -2.91 -12.72
CA ILE A 121 25.62 -2.02 -11.97
C ILE A 121 26.31 -2.83 -10.86
N LYS A 122 27.60 -2.53 -10.65
CA LYS A 122 28.40 -3.14 -9.61
C LYS A 122 29.10 -2.09 -8.74
N ASN A 123 29.37 -2.48 -7.48
CA ASN A 123 30.15 -1.66 -6.55
C ASN A 123 29.59 -0.24 -6.36
N LEU A 124 28.32 -0.12 -5.99
CA LEU A 124 27.66 1.17 -5.83
C LEU A 124 27.14 1.37 -4.41
N THR A 125 27.40 2.54 -3.83
CA THR A 125 26.75 3.03 -2.62
C THR A 125 25.93 4.26 -2.92
N ILE A 126 24.62 4.25 -2.55
CA ILE A 126 23.75 5.43 -2.56
C ILE A 126 23.54 5.85 -1.09
N ALA A 127 24.16 6.97 -0.72
CA ALA A 127 24.20 7.44 0.65
C ALA A 127 23.22 8.60 0.89
N GLY A 128 21.91 8.30 1.00
CA GLY A 128 20.84 9.28 1.19
C GLY A 128 21.01 10.12 2.46
N GLN A 129 21.66 9.59 3.49
CA GLN A 129 21.97 10.31 4.73
C GLN A 129 22.89 11.52 4.55
N THR A 130 23.51 11.67 3.39
CA THR A 130 24.33 12.86 3.11
C THR A 130 23.51 14.05 2.61
N ALA A 131 22.25 13.87 2.27
CA ALA A 131 21.38 14.96 1.83
C ALA A 131 21.12 15.95 2.98
N PRO A 132 20.99 17.25 2.70
CA PRO A 132 20.49 18.23 3.69
C PRO A 132 18.98 18.10 3.93
N GLY A 133 18.41 18.93 4.77
CA GLY A 133 16.96 19.15 4.92
C GLY A 133 16.19 17.90 5.31
N ASN A 134 15.23 17.49 4.48
CA ASN A 134 14.36 16.35 4.69
C ASN A 134 14.82 15.07 3.94
N GLY A 135 16.02 15.08 3.34
CA GLY A 135 16.52 13.91 2.61
C GLY A 135 16.08 13.88 1.15
N ILE A 136 16.10 12.68 0.57
CA ILE A 136 15.77 12.43 -0.84
C ILE A 136 14.59 11.49 -0.97
N THR A 137 13.62 11.89 -1.76
CA THR A 137 12.53 11.04 -2.26
C THR A 137 12.70 10.82 -3.76
N ILE A 138 12.61 9.57 -4.20
CA ILE A 138 12.60 9.15 -5.61
C ILE A 138 11.16 8.80 -5.97
N ALA A 139 10.59 9.46 -6.96
CA ALA A 139 9.17 9.41 -7.30
C ALA A 139 8.93 9.25 -8.80
N GLY A 140 7.68 8.99 -9.19
CA GLY A 140 7.22 9.02 -10.58
C GLY A 140 7.32 7.68 -11.31
N TRP A 141 8.42 6.94 -11.13
CA TRP A 141 8.65 5.62 -11.75
C TRP A 141 9.30 4.66 -10.76
N ASP A 142 9.29 3.39 -11.11
CA ASP A 142 9.92 2.31 -10.37
C ASP A 142 11.46 2.36 -10.39
N THR A 143 12.05 1.65 -9.42
CA THR A 143 13.51 1.45 -9.37
C THR A 143 13.84 -0.04 -9.50
N ASN A 144 14.68 -0.38 -10.48
CA ASN A 144 15.10 -1.75 -10.78
C ASN A 144 16.58 -1.95 -10.48
N ILE A 145 16.89 -2.88 -9.57
CA ILE A 145 18.28 -3.25 -9.23
C ILE A 145 18.68 -4.66 -9.68
N SER A 146 17.93 -5.27 -10.62
CA SER A 146 18.19 -6.65 -11.07
C SER A 146 19.61 -6.83 -11.62
N ASN A 147 20.13 -8.06 -11.50
CA ASN A 147 21.47 -8.45 -11.98
C ASN A 147 22.60 -7.54 -11.48
N SER A 148 22.38 -6.83 -10.39
CA SER A 148 23.40 -5.96 -9.78
C SER A 148 24.22 -6.72 -8.75
N GLU A 149 25.41 -6.20 -8.47
CA GLU A 149 26.34 -6.82 -7.54
C GLU A 149 26.98 -5.77 -6.63
N ASN A 150 27.05 -6.09 -5.35
CA ASN A 150 27.74 -5.27 -4.36
C ASN A 150 27.12 -3.84 -4.27
N ILE A 151 25.85 -3.79 -3.90
CA ILE A 151 25.05 -2.55 -3.84
C ILE A 151 24.67 -2.21 -2.38
N ILE A 152 24.92 -0.98 -1.99
CA ILE A 152 24.45 -0.40 -0.71
C ILE A 152 23.50 0.77 -1.00
N ILE A 153 22.30 0.76 -0.43
CA ILE A 153 21.35 1.88 -0.48
C ILE A 153 20.91 2.21 0.94
N ARG A 154 21.07 3.47 1.34
CA ARG A 154 20.76 3.90 2.71
C ARG A 154 20.00 5.22 2.75
N TYR A 155 19.04 5.34 3.68
CA TYR A 155 18.31 6.58 4.00
C TYR A 155 17.68 7.28 2.80
N THR A 156 17.10 6.53 1.90
CA THR A 156 16.42 7.05 0.70
C THR A 156 14.97 6.61 0.68
N ALA A 157 14.05 7.49 0.32
CA ALA A 157 12.65 7.14 0.11
C ALA A 157 12.35 6.86 -1.37
N PHE A 158 11.62 5.79 -1.65
CA PHE A 158 11.17 5.37 -2.99
C PHE A 158 9.65 5.35 -3.01
N ARG A 159 9.04 6.25 -3.75
CA ARG A 159 7.60 6.49 -3.79
C ARG A 159 7.13 6.81 -5.20
N PRO A 160 6.96 5.80 -6.08
CA PRO A 160 6.60 6.04 -7.48
C PRO A 160 5.29 6.83 -7.63
N GLY A 161 4.26 6.55 -6.82
CA GLY A 161 2.94 7.16 -6.96
C GLY A 161 2.17 6.65 -8.17
N ALA A 162 0.92 7.13 -8.34
CA ALA A 162 0.03 6.70 -9.42
C ALA A 162 0.13 7.53 -10.71
N THR A 163 0.91 8.60 -10.72
CA THR A 163 0.90 9.60 -11.82
C THR A 163 1.22 9.01 -13.19
N ASN A 164 2.09 8.01 -13.28
CA ASN A 164 2.55 7.44 -14.55
C ASN A 164 1.92 6.08 -14.92
N VAL A 165 0.94 5.61 -14.16
CA VAL A 165 0.23 4.35 -14.47
C VAL A 165 -0.34 4.37 -15.88
N TYR A 166 -0.93 5.48 -16.30
CA TYR A 166 -1.55 5.63 -17.63
C TYR A 166 -0.55 5.90 -18.76
N ASN A 167 0.73 6.05 -18.44
CA ASN A 167 1.79 6.32 -19.42
C ASN A 167 2.50 5.04 -19.92
N GLY A 168 1.86 3.87 -19.74
CA GLY A 168 2.34 2.58 -20.27
C GLY A 168 3.03 1.68 -19.24
N SER A 169 2.94 2.00 -17.95
CA SER A 169 3.32 1.12 -16.86
C SER A 169 2.16 0.97 -15.89
N ASP A 170 1.46 -0.15 -15.93
CA ASP A 170 0.37 -0.48 -15.01
C ASP A 170 0.86 -1.22 -13.75
N SER A 171 2.12 -1.66 -13.73
CA SER A 171 2.72 -2.36 -12.61
C SER A 171 4.09 -1.76 -12.26
N MET A 172 4.11 -0.89 -11.26
CA MET A 172 5.33 -0.26 -10.75
C MET A 172 5.55 -0.69 -9.30
N ASP A 173 6.70 -1.30 -9.04
CA ASP A 173 7.20 -1.51 -7.69
C ASP A 173 7.93 -0.26 -7.20
N ALA A 174 7.94 0.00 -5.90
CA ALA A 174 8.78 1.11 -5.43
C ALA A 174 10.27 0.79 -5.63
N LEU A 175 10.68 -0.45 -5.31
CA LEU A 175 11.97 -1.00 -5.68
C LEU A 175 11.87 -2.50 -5.89
N TRP A 176 12.43 -2.99 -6.98
CA TRP A 176 12.47 -4.42 -7.27
C TRP A 176 13.80 -4.86 -7.86
N GLY A 177 14.09 -6.15 -7.69
CA GLY A 177 15.27 -6.75 -8.26
C GLY A 177 15.31 -8.27 -8.09
N ARG A 178 15.93 -8.92 -9.04
CA ARG A 178 16.18 -10.36 -9.04
C ARG A 178 17.59 -10.65 -9.52
N ASP A 179 18.10 -11.79 -9.15
CA ASP A 179 19.44 -12.24 -9.55
C ASP A 179 20.56 -11.27 -9.08
N ASN A 180 20.39 -10.68 -7.89
CA ASN A 180 21.35 -9.77 -7.27
C ASN A 180 22.32 -10.55 -6.41
N ASN A 181 23.55 -10.07 -6.25
CA ASN A 181 24.52 -10.66 -5.35
C ASN A 181 25.20 -9.59 -4.50
N TYR A 182 25.33 -9.83 -3.21
CA TYR A 182 25.82 -8.86 -2.23
C TYR A 182 25.09 -7.52 -2.29
N PHE A 183 23.96 -7.43 -1.63
CA PHE A 183 23.21 -6.17 -1.54
C PHE A 183 22.77 -5.90 -0.10
N LEU A 184 22.79 -4.63 0.27
CA LEU A 184 22.33 -4.18 1.56
C LEU A 184 21.50 -2.90 1.45
N ILE A 185 20.24 -2.99 1.87
CA ILE A 185 19.29 -1.88 1.92
C ILE A 185 19.00 -1.58 3.38
N ASP A 186 19.26 -0.34 3.81
CA ASP A 186 19.26 0.03 5.22
C ASP A 186 18.57 1.36 5.44
N HIS A 187 17.63 1.41 6.39
CA HIS A 187 16.89 2.63 6.74
C HIS A 187 16.29 3.34 5.51
N CYS A 188 15.67 2.59 4.63
CA CYS A 188 14.96 3.13 3.47
C CYS A 188 13.44 3.11 3.68
N SER A 189 12.73 3.94 2.93
CA SER A 189 11.26 4.00 2.96
C SER A 189 10.70 3.71 1.58
N PHE A 190 9.74 2.78 1.51
CA PHE A 190 9.12 2.34 0.27
C PHE A 190 7.60 2.46 0.41
N SER A 191 6.94 3.13 -0.54
CA SER A 191 5.49 3.29 -0.54
C SER A 191 4.94 3.74 -1.89
N TRP A 192 3.59 3.68 -2.03
CA TRP A 192 2.83 4.24 -3.16
C TRP A 192 3.16 3.62 -4.52
N ASN A 193 3.46 2.35 -4.50
CA ASN A 193 3.58 1.50 -5.70
C ASN A 193 2.21 1.07 -6.22
N THR A 194 2.16 0.63 -7.46
CA THR A 194 0.94 0.14 -8.09
C THR A 194 0.89 -1.37 -8.23
N ASP A 195 1.98 -2.08 -7.98
CA ASP A 195 2.09 -3.54 -7.88
C ASP A 195 2.68 -3.93 -6.51
N GLU A 196 3.95 -4.29 -6.39
CA GLU A 196 4.61 -4.58 -5.12
C GLU A 196 5.42 -3.39 -4.58
N THR A 197 5.49 -3.25 -3.26
CA THR A 197 6.27 -2.18 -2.64
C THR A 197 7.76 -2.49 -2.69
N LEU A 198 8.15 -3.69 -2.28
CA LEU A 198 9.55 -4.10 -2.28
C LEU A 198 9.69 -5.59 -2.63
N SER A 199 10.16 -5.88 -3.83
CA SER A 199 10.33 -7.24 -4.33
C SER A 199 11.78 -7.58 -4.63
N LEU A 200 12.42 -8.33 -3.73
CA LEU A 200 13.79 -8.81 -3.89
C LEU A 200 13.81 -10.34 -3.73
N TYR A 201 14.16 -11.01 -4.81
CA TYR A 201 14.14 -12.47 -4.87
C TYR A 201 15.14 -13.03 -5.90
N ARG A 202 15.41 -14.32 -5.85
CA ARG A 202 16.40 -15.01 -6.68
C ARG A 202 17.83 -14.48 -6.54
N GLY A 203 18.08 -13.55 -5.62
CA GLY A 203 19.40 -13.05 -5.32
C GLY A 203 20.12 -13.87 -4.26
N GLU A 204 21.34 -13.46 -3.92
CA GLU A 204 22.16 -14.07 -2.90
C GLU A 204 22.84 -13.04 -2.00
N ASN A 205 23.15 -13.44 -0.76
CA ASN A 205 23.96 -12.63 0.16
C ASN A 205 23.39 -11.21 0.35
N GLY A 206 22.09 -11.12 0.63
CA GLY A 206 21.37 -9.87 0.74
C GLY A 206 20.88 -9.54 2.14
N THR A 207 20.70 -8.26 2.44
CA THR A 207 20.03 -7.79 3.64
C THR A 207 19.15 -6.60 3.36
N ILE A 208 17.93 -6.64 3.91
CA ILE A 208 17.03 -5.49 4.05
C ILE A 208 16.78 -5.30 5.53
N GLN A 209 17.20 -4.16 6.07
CA GLN A 209 17.08 -3.89 7.50
C GLN A 209 16.56 -2.48 7.77
N TRP A 210 15.85 -2.32 8.90
CA TRP A 210 15.41 -1.04 9.45
C TRP A 210 14.66 -0.17 8.42
N SER A 211 13.90 -0.78 7.53
CA SER A 211 13.18 -0.09 6.46
C SER A 211 11.67 -0.07 6.72
N ILE A 212 10.98 0.94 6.18
CA ILE A 212 9.52 0.99 6.11
C ILE A 212 9.07 0.56 4.71
N ILE A 213 8.19 -0.42 4.67
CA ILE A 213 7.52 -0.93 3.46
C ILE A 213 6.02 -0.73 3.69
N SER A 214 5.41 0.26 3.03
CA SER A 214 4.06 0.69 3.40
C SER A 214 3.20 1.19 2.25
N GLU A 215 1.88 1.18 2.46
CA GLU A 215 0.90 1.87 1.62
C GLU A 215 1.04 1.63 0.12
N SER A 216 1.03 0.37 -0.30
CA SER A 216 0.80 0.04 -1.70
C SER A 216 -0.57 0.55 -2.14
N LEU A 217 -0.65 1.14 -3.34
CA LEU A 217 -1.88 1.70 -3.89
C LEU A 217 -2.80 0.58 -4.38
N THR A 218 -3.99 0.47 -3.80
CA THR A 218 -4.83 -0.72 -3.96
C THR A 218 -5.55 -0.75 -5.30
N LEU A 219 -6.17 0.35 -5.71
CA LEU A 219 -6.84 0.47 -7.00
C LEU A 219 -6.25 1.66 -7.76
N SER A 220 -5.10 1.43 -8.35
CA SER A 220 -4.26 2.47 -8.95
C SER A 220 -4.22 2.44 -10.48
N GLY A 221 -5.06 1.61 -11.12
CA GLY A 221 -5.05 1.40 -12.57
C GLY A 221 -4.24 0.19 -13.04
N HIS A 222 -3.80 -0.67 -12.11
CA HIS A 222 -3.15 -1.93 -12.47
C HIS A 222 -4.10 -2.82 -13.29
N SER A 223 -3.61 -3.48 -14.34
CA SER A 223 -4.41 -4.31 -15.27
C SER A 223 -5.12 -5.50 -14.61
N LYS A 224 -4.66 -5.93 -13.43
CA LYS A 224 -5.32 -6.98 -12.63
C LYS A 224 -6.38 -6.43 -11.66
N GLY A 225 -6.73 -5.14 -11.73
CA GLY A 225 -7.62 -4.48 -10.80
C GLY A 225 -6.94 -4.19 -9.46
N ARG A 226 -7.59 -4.51 -8.34
CA ARG A 226 -7.02 -4.29 -6.99
C ARG A 226 -5.72 -5.06 -6.80
N HIS A 227 -4.63 -4.34 -6.65
CA HIS A 227 -3.30 -4.92 -6.59
C HIS A 227 -2.32 -4.12 -5.69
N GLY A 228 -2.72 -3.84 -4.47
CA GLY A 228 -1.89 -3.12 -3.49
C GLY A 228 -1.13 -4.09 -2.59
N TYR A 229 0.12 -4.45 -2.93
CA TYR A 229 0.86 -5.52 -2.28
C TYR A 229 2.19 -5.06 -1.66
N GLY A 230 2.58 -5.70 -0.55
CA GLY A 230 3.82 -5.38 0.15
C GLY A 230 5.06 -5.84 -0.61
N GLY A 231 5.10 -7.08 -1.09
CA GLY A 231 6.22 -7.51 -1.94
C GLY A 231 6.64 -8.96 -1.77
N ILE A 232 7.66 -9.35 -2.54
CA ILE A 232 8.25 -10.67 -2.51
C ILE A 232 9.61 -10.60 -1.81
N SER A 233 9.78 -11.42 -0.76
CA SER A 233 11.03 -11.56 -0.01
C SER A 233 11.60 -12.94 -0.21
N GLY A 234 12.77 -13.02 -0.86
CA GLY A 234 13.39 -14.30 -1.19
C GLY A 234 14.88 -14.18 -1.53
N GLY A 235 15.43 -15.26 -2.10
CA GLY A 235 16.85 -15.37 -2.42
C GLY A 235 17.63 -16.18 -1.41
N ASP A 236 18.83 -16.67 -1.78
CA ASP A 236 19.66 -17.47 -0.91
C ASP A 236 20.49 -16.63 0.04
N LYS A 237 20.64 -17.07 1.28
CA LYS A 237 21.38 -16.32 2.31
C LYS A 237 20.91 -14.87 2.43
N THR A 238 19.59 -14.65 2.31
CA THR A 238 19.00 -13.32 2.42
C THR A 238 18.34 -13.11 3.78
N THR A 239 18.42 -11.88 4.27
CA THR A 239 17.94 -11.50 5.59
C THR A 239 17.03 -10.28 5.49
N PHE A 240 15.84 -10.38 6.06
CA PHE A 240 14.88 -9.28 6.20
C PHE A 240 14.62 -9.12 7.71
N HIS A 241 15.10 -8.02 8.30
CA HIS A 241 14.96 -7.85 9.74
C HIS A 241 14.77 -6.40 10.18
N HIS A 242 14.07 -6.22 11.29
CA HIS A 242 13.77 -4.91 11.88
C HIS A 242 13.04 -3.96 10.91
N ASN A 243 12.27 -4.50 9.96
CA ASN A 243 11.48 -3.71 9.04
C ASN A 243 10.04 -3.54 9.54
N LEU A 244 9.39 -2.49 9.09
CA LEU A 244 7.96 -2.25 9.27
C LEU A 244 7.24 -2.45 7.95
N TYR A 245 6.37 -3.47 7.86
CA TYR A 245 5.41 -3.66 6.78
C TYR A 245 4.06 -3.12 7.25
N ALA A 246 3.44 -2.20 6.50
CA ALA A 246 2.21 -1.55 6.94
C ALA A 246 1.24 -1.21 5.80
N ASN A 247 -0.05 -1.44 6.02
CA ASN A 247 -1.13 -1.00 5.12
C ASN A 247 -1.06 -1.61 3.72
N HIS A 248 -0.89 -2.93 3.61
CA HIS A 248 -0.96 -3.66 2.34
C HIS A 248 -2.10 -4.67 2.36
N THR A 249 -2.79 -4.84 1.24
CA THR A 249 -3.88 -5.81 1.15
C THR A 249 -3.38 -7.25 1.17
N SER A 250 -2.16 -7.51 0.65
CA SER A 250 -1.52 -8.82 0.57
C SER A 250 0.00 -8.70 0.51
N ARG A 251 0.70 -9.82 0.50
CA ARG A 251 2.17 -9.92 0.40
C ARG A 251 2.92 -9.14 1.49
N ASN A 252 2.64 -9.44 2.76
CA ASN A 252 3.28 -8.80 3.92
C ASN A 252 4.33 -9.68 4.65
N PRO A 253 5.36 -10.21 3.98
CA PRO A 253 5.52 -10.35 2.53
C PRO A 253 4.99 -11.69 1.97
N ARG A 254 5.08 -11.91 0.66
CA ARG A 254 5.14 -13.24 0.10
C ARG A 254 6.58 -13.76 0.21
N LEU A 255 6.77 -14.83 0.95
CA LEU A 255 8.07 -15.51 1.07
C LEU A 255 8.26 -16.50 -0.08
N GLY A 256 9.42 -16.44 -0.74
CA GLY A 256 9.66 -17.30 -1.89
C GLY A 256 10.34 -16.60 -3.06
N GLY A 257 10.07 -17.06 -4.28
CA GLY A 257 10.75 -16.52 -5.47
C GLY A 257 12.18 -17.05 -5.60
N GLY A 258 12.50 -18.18 -4.94
CA GLY A 258 13.63 -18.98 -5.30
C GLY A 258 13.50 -19.40 -6.77
N TYR A 259 14.53 -19.89 -7.39
CA TYR A 259 14.67 -20.21 -8.82
C TYR A 259 13.45 -20.91 -9.44
N ALA A 260 12.31 -20.18 -9.56
CA ALA A 260 11.07 -20.70 -10.11
C ALA A 260 11.27 -21.07 -11.59
N GLY A 261 11.17 -22.34 -11.89
CA GLY A 261 11.36 -22.89 -13.23
C GLY A 261 12.76 -23.43 -13.47
N ALA A 262 13.66 -23.35 -12.51
CA ALA A 262 14.90 -24.07 -12.58
C ALA A 262 14.66 -25.56 -12.41
N ALA A 263 15.22 -26.34 -13.31
CA ALA A 263 15.41 -27.76 -13.16
C ALA A 263 16.31 -28.12 -11.96
N ASP A 264 16.69 -27.16 -11.14
CA ASP A 264 17.53 -27.28 -9.97
C ASP A 264 16.68 -27.50 -8.71
N ALA A 265 16.07 -28.70 -8.66
CA ALA A 265 15.55 -29.23 -7.39
C ALA A 265 16.63 -29.33 -6.30
N ASP A 266 17.87 -29.13 -6.64
CA ASP A 266 19.02 -29.32 -5.74
C ASP A 266 19.42 -28.06 -4.98
N HIS A 267 18.91 -26.86 -5.33
CA HIS A 267 19.24 -25.63 -4.61
C HIS A 267 17.98 -24.97 -4.03
N VAL A 268 17.81 -25.11 -2.73
CA VAL A 268 16.75 -24.42 -1.97
C VAL A 268 17.36 -23.25 -1.23
N ALA A 269 16.87 -22.06 -1.55
CA ALA A 269 17.33 -20.81 -0.96
C ALA A 269 17.02 -20.75 0.55
N VAL A 270 17.90 -20.19 1.36
CA VAL A 270 17.68 -19.94 2.79
C VAL A 270 17.37 -18.48 3.05
N VAL A 271 16.19 -18.20 3.62
CA VAL A 271 15.72 -16.87 3.96
C VAL A 271 15.60 -16.71 5.47
N GLN A 272 16.16 -15.64 6.01
CA GLN A 272 15.95 -15.21 7.38
C GLN A 272 14.94 -14.05 7.39
N PHE A 273 13.77 -14.26 7.99
CA PHE A 273 12.76 -13.22 8.20
C PHE A 273 12.48 -13.09 9.70
N SER A 274 13.06 -12.08 10.33
CA SER A 274 13.06 -12.01 11.80
C SER A 274 12.99 -10.58 12.33
N ASN A 275 12.36 -10.42 13.49
CA ASN A 275 12.24 -9.12 14.15
C ASN A 275 11.60 -8.02 13.29
N ASN A 276 10.68 -8.35 12.40
CA ASN A 276 9.90 -7.39 11.66
C ASN A 276 8.58 -7.08 12.37
N VAL A 277 8.00 -5.92 12.07
CA VAL A 277 6.62 -5.58 12.42
C VAL A 277 5.78 -5.67 11.17
N ILE A 278 4.64 -6.38 11.25
CA ILE A 278 3.66 -6.51 10.17
C ILE A 278 2.34 -5.94 10.70
N TYR A 279 1.85 -4.88 10.07
CA TYR A 279 0.70 -4.13 10.54
C TYR A 279 -0.36 -3.99 9.46
N ASN A 280 -1.64 -4.15 9.85
CA ASN A 280 -2.81 -3.83 9.04
C ASN A 280 -2.77 -4.47 7.64
N TRP A 281 -2.61 -5.80 7.59
CA TRP A 281 -2.73 -6.57 6.34
C TRP A 281 -4.19 -6.79 5.96
N GLY A 282 -4.50 -6.94 4.67
CA GLY A 282 -5.85 -7.17 4.16
C GLY A 282 -6.27 -8.63 4.26
N PHE A 283 -6.35 -9.29 3.11
CA PHE A 283 -6.74 -10.70 3.01
C PHE A 283 -5.57 -11.67 3.17
N ASN A 284 -4.33 -11.20 3.01
CA ASN A 284 -3.11 -11.98 3.26
C ASN A 284 -2.07 -11.16 4.02
N GLY A 285 -1.67 -11.68 5.18
CA GLY A 285 -0.46 -11.30 5.87
C GLY A 285 0.77 -11.89 5.18
N THR A 286 1.61 -12.60 5.94
CA THR A 286 2.74 -13.35 5.41
C THR A 286 2.28 -14.69 4.84
N TYR A 287 2.81 -15.08 3.68
CA TYR A 287 2.50 -16.37 3.05
C TYR A 287 3.59 -16.81 2.06
N GLY A 288 3.46 -18.05 1.52
CA GLY A 288 4.31 -18.57 0.48
C GLY A 288 5.21 -19.70 0.96
N GLY A 289 6.53 -19.61 0.70
CA GLY A 289 7.54 -20.55 1.12
C GLY A 289 7.96 -21.55 0.05
N GLY A 290 7.43 -21.47 -1.18
CA GLY A 290 7.89 -22.33 -2.29
C GLY A 290 9.35 -22.06 -2.64
N PHE A 291 10.15 -23.13 -2.76
CA PHE A 291 11.58 -23.10 -3.10
C PHE A 291 12.46 -22.31 -2.11
N THR A 292 11.99 -22.12 -0.86
CA THR A 292 12.78 -21.49 0.20
C THR A 292 12.68 -22.25 1.51
N PHE A 293 13.79 -22.30 2.24
CA PHE A 293 13.81 -22.63 3.66
C PHE A 293 13.83 -21.31 4.44
N THR A 294 12.76 -21.03 5.17
CA THR A 294 12.58 -19.75 5.85
C THR A 294 12.63 -19.89 7.36
N ASN A 295 13.53 -19.14 8.00
CA ASN A 295 13.48 -18.88 9.42
C ASN A 295 12.55 -17.69 9.68
N PHE A 296 11.31 -17.96 10.09
CA PHE A 296 10.30 -16.96 10.42
C PHE A 296 10.22 -16.78 11.94
N MET A 297 10.98 -15.82 12.48
CA MET A 297 11.23 -15.78 13.92
C MET A 297 11.04 -14.39 14.53
N ASN A 298 10.41 -14.37 15.71
CA ASN A 298 10.30 -13.20 16.58
C ASN A 298 9.78 -11.94 15.86
N ASN A 299 8.88 -12.11 14.91
CA ASN A 299 8.17 -11.01 14.28
C ASN A 299 6.98 -10.58 15.15
N ILE A 300 6.54 -9.35 14.98
CA ILE A 300 5.37 -8.78 15.66
C ILE A 300 4.32 -8.47 14.60
N GLU A 301 3.16 -9.11 14.72
CA GLU A 301 2.04 -8.94 13.83
C GLU A 301 0.87 -8.28 14.56
N ILE A 302 0.36 -7.19 14.02
CA ILE A 302 -0.70 -6.39 14.61
C ILE A 302 -1.79 -6.19 13.58
N ALA A 303 -2.94 -6.83 13.79
CA ALA A 303 -4.12 -6.62 12.96
C ALA A 303 -4.61 -5.18 13.12
N GLY A 304 -4.82 -4.50 12.00
CA GLY A 304 -5.30 -3.12 11.96
C GLY A 304 -6.75 -3.03 11.45
N PRO A 305 -7.25 -1.80 11.24
CA PRO A 305 -8.62 -1.58 10.77
C PRO A 305 -8.95 -2.23 9.43
N GLY A 306 -7.97 -2.36 8.54
CA GLY A 306 -8.12 -3.00 7.23
C GLY A 306 -8.00 -4.52 7.24
N THR A 307 -7.53 -5.14 8.34
CA THR A 307 -7.35 -6.58 8.42
C THR A 307 -8.70 -7.31 8.43
N ARG A 308 -8.89 -8.26 7.50
CA ARG A 308 -10.13 -9.04 7.43
C ARG A 308 -10.28 -9.95 8.66
N ASP A 309 -11.50 -10.12 9.15
CA ASP A 309 -11.79 -10.85 10.38
C ASP A 309 -11.32 -12.31 10.34
N ASN A 310 -11.45 -12.97 9.19
CA ASN A 310 -11.07 -14.36 9.01
C ASN A 310 -9.54 -14.60 9.00
N VAL A 311 -8.72 -13.56 8.97
CA VAL A 311 -7.25 -13.66 8.95
C VAL A 311 -6.57 -12.86 10.06
N THR A 312 -7.31 -12.26 11.00
CA THR A 312 -6.76 -11.47 12.12
C THR A 312 -5.78 -12.23 13.01
N ASN A 313 -5.93 -13.54 13.12
CA ASN A 313 -5.07 -14.39 13.92
C ASN A 313 -4.18 -15.32 13.09
N ARG A 314 -4.06 -15.09 11.78
CA ARG A 314 -3.22 -15.89 10.91
C ARG A 314 -1.82 -15.30 10.84
N VAL A 315 -0.86 -15.96 11.47
CA VAL A 315 0.56 -15.55 11.45
C VAL A 315 1.15 -15.77 10.06
N ILE A 316 0.92 -16.93 9.47
CA ILE A 316 1.48 -17.27 8.17
C ILE A 316 0.60 -18.28 7.44
N ASP A 317 0.53 -18.15 6.12
CA ASP A 317 0.02 -19.18 5.23
C ASP A 317 1.20 -19.86 4.52
N ALA A 318 1.57 -21.03 4.99
CA ALA A 318 2.70 -21.80 4.49
C ALA A 318 2.35 -22.74 3.32
N GLY A 319 1.22 -22.52 2.65
CA GLY A 319 0.66 -23.44 1.63
C GLY A 319 1.55 -23.71 0.43
N GLU A 320 2.47 -22.81 0.10
CA GLU A 320 3.44 -23.04 -0.98
C GLU A 320 4.69 -23.80 -0.53
N ALA A 321 4.91 -24.02 0.77
CA ALA A 321 6.07 -24.76 1.28
C ALA A 321 6.14 -26.21 0.81
N THR A 322 5.02 -26.78 0.36
CA THR A 322 4.96 -28.12 -0.26
C THR A 322 5.69 -28.20 -1.62
N LYS A 323 6.12 -27.06 -2.15
CA LYS A 323 6.87 -26.96 -3.41
C LYS A 323 8.36 -26.78 -3.14
N LEU A 324 9.03 -27.79 -2.61
CA LEU A 324 10.46 -27.71 -2.27
C LEU A 324 10.79 -26.51 -1.37
N GLY A 325 10.27 -26.49 -0.16
CA GLY A 325 10.52 -25.41 0.79
C GLY A 325 10.09 -25.80 2.19
N GLY A 326 10.41 -24.96 3.17
CA GLY A 326 10.04 -25.23 4.54
C GLY A 326 10.17 -24.01 5.45
N PHE A 327 9.52 -24.11 6.61
CA PHE A 327 9.52 -23.06 7.62
C PHE A 327 10.06 -23.57 8.96
N TYR A 328 10.89 -22.74 9.58
CA TYR A 328 11.10 -22.73 11.01
C TYR A 328 10.38 -21.51 11.59
N ILE A 329 9.32 -21.74 12.38
CA ILE A 329 8.47 -20.67 12.91
C ILE A 329 8.61 -20.65 14.43
N ALA A 330 9.14 -19.57 15.00
CA ALA A 330 9.42 -19.49 16.43
C ALA A 330 9.32 -18.07 16.99
N GLY A 331 8.73 -17.92 18.18
CA GLY A 331 8.77 -16.71 18.98
C GLY A 331 8.02 -15.50 18.41
N ASN A 332 7.21 -15.68 17.38
CA ASN A 332 6.43 -14.59 16.82
C ASN A 332 5.30 -14.16 17.77
N ARG A 333 4.85 -12.91 17.66
CA ARG A 333 3.75 -12.38 18.46
C ARG A 333 2.68 -11.82 17.54
N ILE A 334 1.42 -12.25 17.74
CA ILE A 334 0.29 -11.74 16.99
C ILE A 334 -0.73 -11.09 17.94
N ASN A 335 -1.15 -9.86 17.65
CA ASN A 335 -2.11 -9.10 18.46
C ASN A 335 -1.77 -9.12 19.96
N GLY A 336 -0.48 -8.94 20.28
CA GLY A 336 0.04 -8.96 21.65
C GLY A 336 0.21 -10.35 22.29
N LYS A 337 -0.25 -11.42 21.63
CA LYS A 337 -0.10 -12.79 22.14
C LYS A 337 1.18 -13.43 21.59
N LEU A 338 2.04 -13.91 22.47
CA LEU A 338 3.21 -14.67 22.07
C LEU A 338 2.71 -15.99 21.44
N THR A 339 3.13 -16.22 20.23
CA THR A 339 2.98 -17.52 19.59
C THR A 339 4.15 -18.35 20.07
N GLY A 340 3.90 -19.45 20.71
CA GLY A 340 4.96 -20.33 21.21
C GLY A 340 5.90 -20.82 20.10
N LEU A 341 6.87 -21.63 20.47
CA LEU A 341 7.66 -22.35 19.48
C LEU A 341 6.71 -23.31 18.74
N LEU A 342 6.29 -22.92 17.55
CA LEU A 342 5.45 -23.80 16.71
C LEU A 342 6.14 -25.12 16.36
N ASN A 343 7.43 -25.17 16.57
CA ASN A 343 8.27 -26.33 16.35
C ASN A 343 8.41 -27.22 17.60
N ASP A 344 7.86 -26.79 18.72
CA ASP A 344 7.68 -27.64 19.88
C ASP A 344 6.31 -28.32 19.78
N SER A 345 6.30 -29.65 19.75
CA SER A 345 5.08 -30.46 19.62
C SER A 345 4.04 -30.19 20.70
N SER A 346 4.44 -29.61 21.84
CA SER A 346 3.54 -29.19 22.91
C SER A 346 2.74 -27.91 22.59
N ASP A 347 3.29 -27.03 21.75
CA ASP A 347 2.66 -25.75 21.40
C ASP A 347 1.83 -25.82 20.11
N TYR A 348 2.06 -26.83 19.29
CA TYR A 348 1.35 -27.06 18.04
C TYR A 348 -0.17 -27.17 18.19
N VAL A 349 -0.63 -27.76 19.28
CA VAL A 349 -2.05 -27.98 19.61
C VAL A 349 -2.77 -26.68 19.98
N LYS A 350 -2.02 -25.65 20.36
CA LYS A 350 -2.58 -24.38 20.86
C LYS A 350 -2.60 -23.27 19.81
N PHE A 351 -2.00 -23.48 18.65
CA PHE A 351 -1.76 -22.40 17.70
C PHE A 351 -2.56 -22.58 16.39
N SER A 352 -3.62 -21.80 16.25
CA SER A 352 -4.50 -21.81 15.06
C SER A 352 -4.05 -20.87 13.94
N GLY A 353 -2.91 -20.22 14.08
CA GLY A 353 -2.47 -19.13 13.19
C GLY A 353 -1.67 -19.55 11.98
N VAL A 354 -1.31 -20.84 11.84
CA VAL A 354 -0.58 -21.34 10.68
C VAL A 354 -1.52 -22.13 9.77
N GLN A 355 -1.53 -21.79 8.50
CA GLN A 355 -2.31 -22.46 7.47
C GLN A 355 -1.40 -23.08 6.42
N SER A 356 -1.82 -24.21 5.85
CA SER A 356 -1.11 -24.84 4.73
C SER A 356 -2.09 -25.30 3.66
N GLY A 357 -1.79 -24.91 2.41
CA GLY A 357 -2.46 -25.37 1.20
C GLY A 357 -3.89 -24.85 1.00
N GLU A 358 -4.51 -25.31 -0.10
CA GLU A 358 -5.90 -25.00 -0.48
C GLU A 358 -6.95 -25.50 0.52
N GLN A 359 -6.60 -26.45 1.35
CA GLN A 359 -7.43 -26.84 2.47
C GLN A 359 -7.14 -25.85 3.62
N LYS A 360 -8.08 -24.99 3.89
CA LYS A 360 -8.11 -24.06 5.03
C LYS A 360 -8.12 -24.77 6.40
N THR A 361 -7.47 -25.90 6.50
CA THR A 361 -7.29 -26.64 7.73
C THR A 361 -6.13 -26.01 8.49
N THR A 362 -6.44 -25.39 9.62
CA THR A 362 -5.50 -25.21 10.71
C THR A 362 -4.64 -26.45 10.78
N LEU A 363 -3.32 -26.33 10.71
CA LEU A 363 -2.42 -27.46 10.92
C LEU A 363 -2.64 -27.98 12.34
N ALA A 364 -3.61 -28.86 12.51
CA ALA A 364 -3.83 -29.58 13.73
C ALA A 364 -2.81 -30.73 13.75
N ALA A 365 -1.94 -30.67 14.72
CA ALA A 365 -1.31 -31.83 15.36
C ALA A 365 -0.27 -32.68 14.61
N THR A 366 0.03 -32.49 13.36
CA THR A 366 1.16 -33.18 12.72
C THR A 366 2.01 -32.20 11.93
N PRO A 367 3.31 -32.11 12.22
CA PRO A 367 4.23 -31.37 11.35
C PRO A 367 4.03 -31.94 9.95
N TYR A 368 3.80 -31.07 8.98
CA TYR A 368 3.74 -31.47 7.58
C TYR A 368 5.15 -31.82 7.12
N LEU A 369 5.61 -33.01 7.54
CA LEU A 369 6.85 -33.62 7.14
C LEU A 369 6.49 -34.60 6.03
N SER A 370 6.18 -34.15 4.84
CA SER A 370 6.20 -35.03 3.69
C SER A 370 7.63 -35.02 3.12
N ALA A 371 8.35 -36.10 3.30
CA ALA A 371 9.50 -36.33 2.47
C ALA A 371 9.02 -36.63 1.05
N ASP A 372 9.58 -35.98 0.05
CA ASP A 372 9.40 -36.39 -1.33
C ASP A 372 10.17 -37.68 -1.63
N SER A 373 10.10 -38.15 -2.86
CA SER A 373 10.82 -39.32 -3.32
C SER A 373 12.35 -39.19 -3.23
N THR A 374 12.88 -38.02 -2.91
CA THR A 374 14.31 -37.73 -2.75
C THR A 374 14.74 -37.67 -1.28
N GLY A 375 13.80 -37.77 -0.34
CA GLY A 375 14.05 -37.71 1.09
C GLY A 375 14.17 -36.30 1.67
N VAL A 376 13.86 -35.27 0.90
CA VAL A 376 13.84 -33.87 1.34
C VAL A 376 12.54 -33.59 2.11
N ASN A 377 12.65 -33.13 3.35
CA ASN A 377 11.51 -32.72 4.15
C ASN A 377 11.01 -31.34 3.69
N HIS A 378 9.76 -31.26 3.31
CA HIS A 378 9.07 -30.03 2.96
C HIS A 378 8.10 -29.67 4.09
N GLY A 379 7.99 -28.38 4.43
CA GLY A 379 7.04 -27.90 5.40
C GLY A 379 7.66 -27.26 6.65
N ILE A 380 7.00 -27.43 7.80
CA ILE A 380 7.43 -26.81 9.07
C ILE A 380 8.41 -27.76 9.78
N THR A 381 9.55 -27.21 10.20
CA THR A 381 10.61 -27.97 10.89
C THR A 381 10.78 -27.49 12.33
N ASN A 382 11.27 -28.38 13.19
CA ASN A 382 11.62 -28.08 14.59
C ASN A 382 13.08 -27.64 14.78
N LYS A 383 13.83 -27.46 13.70
CA LYS A 383 15.22 -27.00 13.74
C LYS A 383 15.37 -25.82 12.78
N ALA A 384 15.96 -24.74 13.27
CA ALA A 384 16.29 -23.60 12.42
C ALA A 384 17.25 -24.04 11.31
N PHE A 385 17.01 -23.51 10.11
CA PHE A 385 17.96 -23.58 9.01
C PHE A 385 19.20 -22.74 9.35
N ASP A 386 20.23 -22.81 8.53
CA ASP A 386 21.45 -22.03 8.77
C ASP A 386 21.11 -20.56 9.00
N ASN A 387 21.61 -20.01 10.09
CA ASN A 387 21.28 -18.65 10.52
C ASN A 387 22.45 -17.73 10.19
N TYR A 388 22.19 -16.79 9.29
CA TYR A 388 23.17 -15.80 8.85
C TYR A 388 23.17 -14.53 9.71
N VAL A 389 22.22 -14.37 10.63
CA VAL A 389 22.17 -13.25 11.59
C VAL A 389 22.85 -13.68 12.88
N LYS A 390 24.10 -13.33 13.03
CA LYS A 390 24.91 -13.71 14.21
C LYS A 390 24.66 -12.85 15.45
N SER A 391 24.07 -11.67 15.30
CA SER A 391 23.87 -10.69 16.38
C SER A 391 22.72 -11.00 17.34
N GLY A 392 22.08 -12.15 17.18
CA GLY A 392 21.01 -12.60 18.07
C GLY A 392 19.64 -11.96 17.72
N VAL A 393 18.73 -12.81 17.27
CA VAL A 393 17.34 -12.46 17.06
C VAL A 393 16.73 -12.04 18.41
N LYS A 394 16.26 -10.81 18.52
CA LYS A 394 15.66 -10.28 19.74
C LYS A 394 14.27 -10.85 19.95
N GLN A 395 13.88 -11.06 21.19
CA GLN A 395 12.54 -11.52 21.53
C GLN A 395 11.48 -10.51 21.06
N ALA A 396 10.41 -10.99 20.42
CA ALA A 396 9.25 -10.17 20.06
C ALA A 396 8.55 -9.63 21.32
N ASN A 397 8.71 -8.35 21.61
CA ASN A 397 8.13 -7.67 22.76
C ASN A 397 7.96 -6.17 22.48
N GLU A 398 7.40 -5.45 23.43
CA GLU A 398 7.16 -4.00 23.34
C GLU A 398 8.46 -3.18 23.12
N SER A 399 9.59 -3.63 23.66
CA SER A 399 10.88 -2.94 23.45
C SER A 399 11.34 -3.06 22.00
N LEU A 400 11.16 -4.22 21.38
CA LEU A 400 11.46 -4.44 19.97
C LEU A 400 10.52 -3.61 19.10
N LEU A 401 9.20 -3.65 19.36
CA LEU A 401 8.22 -2.83 18.64
C LEU A 401 8.63 -1.35 18.68
N LYS A 402 8.84 -0.82 19.86
CA LYS A 402 9.26 0.58 20.05
C LYS A 402 10.55 0.90 19.29
N SER A 403 11.54 0.02 19.33
CA SER A 403 12.81 0.20 18.61
C SER A 403 12.60 0.29 17.10
N ILE A 404 11.76 -0.59 16.54
CA ILE A 404 11.47 -0.59 15.10
C ILE A 404 10.71 0.69 14.72
N LEU A 405 9.67 1.05 15.45
CA LEU A 405 8.89 2.26 15.18
C LEU A 405 9.75 3.54 15.27
N GLN A 406 10.73 3.57 16.15
CA GLN A 406 11.64 4.70 16.26
C GLN A 406 12.68 4.77 15.14
N GLN A 407 13.19 3.64 14.67
CA GLN A 407 14.39 3.59 13.82
C GLN A 407 14.11 3.23 12.36
N ALA A 408 13.06 2.46 12.04
CA ALA A 408 12.80 2.04 10.67
C ALA A 408 12.48 3.22 9.74
N GLY A 409 12.86 3.08 8.46
CA GLY A 409 12.67 4.08 7.42
C GLY A 409 13.82 5.07 7.26
N ALA A 410 13.66 6.02 6.37
CA ALA A 410 14.62 7.08 6.10
C ALA A 410 14.61 8.13 7.24
N THR A 411 15.12 7.75 8.40
CA THR A 411 15.09 8.56 9.62
C THR A 411 16.15 9.65 9.65
N TYR A 412 17.12 9.63 8.76
CA TYR A 412 18.16 10.66 8.66
C TYR A 412 18.25 11.21 7.22
N PRO A 413 18.49 12.52 7.05
CA PRO A 413 18.75 13.55 8.08
C PRO A 413 17.55 13.85 8.98
N ARG A 414 16.34 13.47 8.54
CA ARG A 414 15.10 13.62 9.32
C ARG A 414 14.06 12.64 8.78
N ARG A 415 13.31 12.01 9.71
CA ARG A 415 12.10 11.27 9.31
C ARG A 415 11.07 12.25 8.75
N ASP A 416 10.59 12.00 7.53
CA ASP A 416 9.57 12.85 6.94
C ASP A 416 8.17 12.64 7.55
N ALA A 417 7.24 13.50 7.19
CA ALA A 417 5.89 13.49 7.76
C ALA A 417 5.07 12.27 7.30
N ILE A 418 5.42 11.64 6.19
CA ILE A 418 4.76 10.43 5.66
C ILE A 418 5.13 9.24 6.55
N ASP A 419 6.41 8.98 6.75
CA ASP A 419 6.88 7.89 7.62
C ASP A 419 6.44 8.12 9.07
N ALA A 420 6.45 9.38 9.53
CA ALA A 420 5.97 9.73 10.87
C ALA A 420 4.48 9.40 11.04
N ARG A 421 3.65 9.59 9.99
CA ARG A 421 2.24 9.19 9.99
C ARG A 421 2.09 7.68 10.04
N ILE A 422 2.82 6.94 9.21
CA ILE A 422 2.77 5.45 9.22
C ILE A 422 3.11 4.91 10.62
N VAL A 423 4.14 5.44 11.26
CA VAL A 423 4.51 5.06 12.64
C VAL A 423 3.36 5.38 13.62
N ALA A 424 2.79 6.58 13.52
CA ALA A 424 1.68 6.98 14.38
C ALA A 424 0.41 6.12 14.15
N GLU A 425 0.15 5.66 12.93
CA GLU A 425 -0.95 4.75 12.62
C GLU A 425 -0.78 3.40 13.31
N VAL A 426 0.43 2.85 13.35
CA VAL A 426 0.73 1.63 14.11
C VAL A 426 0.51 1.86 15.61
N GLU A 427 1.05 2.95 16.17
CA GLU A 427 0.91 3.30 17.59
C GLU A 427 -0.56 3.51 18.01
N GLN A 428 -1.39 4.04 17.12
CA GLN A 428 -2.79 4.39 17.37
C GLN A 428 -3.77 3.29 16.90
N ASN A 429 -3.30 2.22 16.30
CA ASN A 429 -4.10 1.20 15.61
C ASN A 429 -5.12 1.85 14.64
N SER A 430 -4.61 2.64 13.70
CA SER A 430 -5.37 3.40 12.72
C SER A 430 -4.78 3.21 11.32
N GLY A 431 -5.18 4.01 10.34
CA GLY A 431 -4.74 3.88 8.96
C GLY A 431 -5.70 3.04 8.11
N ARG A 432 -5.46 3.04 6.80
CA ARG A 432 -6.31 2.36 5.81
C ARG A 432 -5.53 2.04 4.54
N TYR A 433 -6.14 1.27 3.65
CA TYR A 433 -5.65 1.14 2.28
C TYR A 433 -6.04 2.37 1.48
N ILE A 434 -5.17 2.77 0.59
CA ILE A 434 -5.36 3.94 -0.28
C ILE A 434 -5.25 3.53 -1.75
N ASN A 435 -5.89 4.31 -2.63
CA ASN A 435 -5.80 4.09 -4.08
C ASN A 435 -4.84 5.09 -4.73
N THR A 436 -4.67 6.24 -4.13
CA THR A 436 -3.71 7.25 -4.57
C THR A 436 -3.01 7.91 -3.38
N GLU A 437 -1.79 8.35 -3.57
CA GLU A 437 -1.02 9.11 -2.58
C GLU A 437 -1.72 10.43 -2.17
N HIS A 438 -2.58 10.97 -3.03
CA HIS A 438 -3.36 12.16 -2.72
C HIS A 438 -4.33 11.98 -1.56
N GLU A 439 -4.84 10.78 -1.32
CA GLU A 439 -5.74 10.49 -0.21
C GLU A 439 -5.10 10.71 1.17
N VAL A 440 -3.78 10.69 1.23
CA VAL A 440 -3.00 10.86 2.46
C VAL A 440 -2.09 12.09 2.42
N GLY A 441 -2.35 13.04 1.52
CA GLY A 441 -1.66 14.33 1.47
C GLY A 441 -0.54 14.44 0.45
N GLY A 442 -0.23 13.37 -0.30
CA GLY A 442 0.77 13.40 -1.37
C GLY A 442 2.20 13.62 -0.88
N TYR A 443 3.05 14.01 -1.79
CA TYR A 443 4.47 14.24 -1.52
C TYR A 443 4.71 15.43 -0.58
N ILE A 444 5.85 15.41 0.11
CA ILE A 444 6.23 16.48 1.04
C ILE A 444 6.63 17.74 0.30
N SER A 445 7.32 17.58 -0.83
CA SER A 445 7.76 18.67 -1.71
C SER A 445 7.28 18.47 -3.12
N ASP A 446 7.12 19.56 -3.84
CA ASP A 446 6.87 19.54 -5.27
C ASP A 446 8.06 18.91 -6.02
N PHE A 447 7.78 18.27 -7.13
CA PHE A 447 8.78 17.59 -7.95
C PHE A 447 9.84 18.57 -8.48
N GLY A 448 11.11 18.20 -8.33
CA GLY A 448 12.25 18.99 -8.80
C GLY A 448 12.56 20.25 -8.01
N VAL A 449 11.75 20.57 -6.99
CA VAL A 449 11.98 21.73 -6.12
C VAL A 449 12.99 21.38 -5.04
N ILE A 450 14.12 22.11 -5.03
CA ILE A 450 15.15 21.96 -4.01
C ILE A 450 14.65 22.54 -2.70
N GLU A 451 14.44 21.68 -1.67
CA GLU A 451 14.04 22.11 -0.33
C GLU A 451 15.19 22.71 0.47
N ALA A 452 16.35 22.09 0.38
CA ALA A 452 17.58 22.55 1.01
C ALA A 452 18.80 22.19 0.14
N GLN A 453 19.85 22.98 0.27
CA GLN A 453 21.09 22.80 -0.44
C GLN A 453 22.26 23.22 0.43
N TYR A 454 23.35 22.47 0.39
CA TYR A 454 24.60 22.91 1.01
C TYR A 454 25.22 24.09 0.24
N ASP A 455 25.83 24.98 0.97
CA ASP A 455 26.54 26.11 0.37
C ASP A 455 27.84 25.64 -0.34
N LYS A 456 28.42 26.53 -1.16
CA LYS A 456 29.65 26.22 -1.92
C LYS A 456 30.89 26.00 -1.04
N GLN A 457 30.83 26.34 0.25
CA GLN A 457 31.91 26.18 1.21
C GLN A 457 31.81 24.88 1.99
N PHE A 458 30.78 24.10 1.75
CA PHE A 458 30.55 22.85 2.45
C PHE A 458 31.60 21.79 2.07
N ASP A 459 31.84 21.60 0.80
CA ASP A 459 32.76 20.62 0.21
C ASP A 459 33.48 21.28 -0.99
N THR A 460 34.54 22.07 -0.69
CA THR A 460 35.21 22.88 -1.71
C THR A 460 36.14 22.06 -2.60
N ASN A 461 36.63 20.91 -2.12
CA ASN A 461 37.48 20.02 -2.88
C ASN A 461 36.68 18.92 -3.63
N LYS A 462 35.35 18.88 -3.46
CA LYS A 462 34.41 17.97 -4.12
C LYS A 462 34.73 16.49 -3.91
N ASN A 463 35.09 16.12 -2.70
CA ASN A 463 35.39 14.75 -2.32
C ASN A 463 34.23 14.05 -1.54
N GLY A 464 33.08 14.73 -1.38
CA GLY A 464 31.90 14.21 -0.70
C GLY A 464 31.94 14.34 0.82
N ILE A 465 32.94 15.02 1.38
CA ILE A 465 33.15 15.20 2.82
C ILE A 465 33.08 16.69 3.18
N ASP A 466 32.39 17.03 4.29
CA ASP A 466 32.33 18.40 4.79
C ASP A 466 33.74 18.92 5.13
N ASP A 467 34.14 20.05 4.55
CA ASP A 467 35.41 20.73 4.78
C ASP A 467 35.71 20.93 6.29
N LYS A 468 34.70 21.22 7.10
CA LYS A 468 34.86 21.39 8.55
C LYS A 468 35.19 20.07 9.25
N TRP A 469 34.55 18.98 8.79
CA TRP A 469 34.82 17.64 9.30
C TRP A 469 36.25 17.20 8.93
N GLU A 470 36.69 17.46 7.69
CA GLU A 470 38.07 17.17 7.25
C GLU A 470 39.12 17.92 8.08
N LYS A 471 38.90 19.24 8.31
CA LYS A 471 39.77 20.06 9.16
C LYS A 471 39.86 19.50 10.57
N LYS A 472 38.72 19.12 11.15
CA LYS A 472 38.66 18.51 12.48
C LYS A 472 39.44 17.21 12.54
N ASN A 473 39.40 16.40 11.49
CA ASN A 473 40.06 15.09 11.42
C ASN A 473 41.49 15.16 10.83
N LYS A 474 42.01 16.39 10.53
CA LYS A 474 43.36 16.63 10.03
C LYS A 474 43.66 15.98 8.69
N ILE A 475 42.67 15.86 7.82
CA ILE A 475 42.78 15.29 6.47
C ILE A 475 42.49 16.33 5.38
N TRP A 476 42.25 17.58 5.76
CA TRP A 476 42.02 18.68 4.82
C TRP A 476 43.12 18.80 3.79
N GLY A 477 42.72 18.92 2.51
CA GLY A 477 43.65 18.99 1.36
C GLY A 477 44.08 17.65 0.79
N SER A 478 43.69 16.54 1.39
CA SER A 478 43.89 15.22 0.80
C SER A 478 42.91 15.01 -0.37
N LYS A 479 43.43 15.02 -1.59
CA LYS A 479 42.62 14.83 -2.81
C LYS A 479 41.96 13.45 -2.86
N ASP A 480 42.56 12.46 -2.22
CA ASP A 480 42.11 11.06 -2.24
C ASP A 480 41.51 10.59 -0.90
N ALA A 481 41.11 11.52 -0.01
CA ALA A 481 40.50 11.19 1.28
C ALA A 481 39.31 10.23 1.12
N TYR A 482 38.47 10.46 0.12
CA TYR A 482 37.27 9.64 -0.14
C TYR A 482 37.56 8.16 -0.41
N LYS A 483 38.70 7.81 -0.95
CA LYS A 483 39.13 6.41 -1.22
C LYS A 483 40.23 5.89 -0.32
N THR A 484 40.83 6.74 0.50
CA THR A 484 41.94 6.34 1.39
C THR A 484 41.41 5.51 2.54
N VAL A 485 41.81 4.23 2.59
CA VAL A 485 41.40 3.28 3.63
C VAL A 485 42.16 3.56 4.92
N THR A 486 41.44 3.69 6.03
CA THR A 486 41.98 3.92 7.37
C THR A 486 42.38 2.61 8.05
N LYS A 487 42.98 2.69 9.23
CA LYS A 487 43.33 1.51 10.05
C LYS A 487 42.11 0.63 10.42
N ASN A 488 40.90 1.20 10.38
CA ASN A 488 39.65 0.48 10.68
C ASN A 488 39.09 -0.23 9.45
N GLY A 489 39.76 -0.12 8.30
CA GLY A 489 39.34 -0.71 7.04
C GLY A 489 38.30 0.12 6.27
N TYR A 490 37.68 1.12 6.85
CA TYR A 490 36.80 2.07 6.16
C TYR A 490 37.59 3.20 5.52
N THR A 491 37.07 3.75 4.43
CA THR A 491 37.59 5.02 3.86
C THR A 491 37.22 6.21 4.73
N TRP A 492 37.88 7.36 4.58
CA TRP A 492 37.49 8.57 5.27
C TRP A 492 36.09 9.01 4.88
N LEU A 493 35.68 8.82 3.63
CA LEU A 493 34.30 9.10 3.20
C LEU A 493 33.29 8.21 3.96
N GLU A 494 33.58 6.91 4.08
CA GLU A 494 32.70 6.02 4.86
C GLU A 494 32.65 6.39 6.35
N LEU A 495 33.79 6.79 6.93
CA LEU A 495 33.81 7.25 8.33
C LEU A 495 32.98 8.53 8.50
N TYR A 496 33.05 9.45 7.54
CA TYR A 496 32.24 10.64 7.53
C TYR A 496 30.74 10.29 7.42
N ILE A 497 30.36 9.53 6.40
CA ILE A 497 28.96 9.12 6.12
C ILE A 497 28.36 8.35 7.31
N ASN A 498 29.12 7.42 7.89
CA ASN A 498 28.67 6.64 9.05
C ASN A 498 28.59 7.50 10.32
N GLY A 499 29.45 8.50 10.44
CA GLY A 499 29.45 9.45 11.55
C GLY A 499 28.32 10.48 11.52
N LEU A 500 27.64 10.64 10.37
CA LEU A 500 26.46 11.49 10.26
C LEU A 500 25.27 10.90 11.04
N VAL A 501 25.17 9.57 11.06
CA VAL A 501 24.05 8.86 11.67
C VAL A 501 24.34 8.58 13.12
N ASP A 502 23.91 9.46 14.01
CA ASP A 502 23.92 9.21 15.46
C ASP A 502 22.58 8.61 15.89
N MET A 503 22.58 7.28 16.10
CA MET A 503 21.42 6.53 16.60
C MET A 503 20.87 7.04 17.95
N LYS A 504 21.58 7.91 18.65
CA LYS A 504 21.12 8.53 19.89
C LYS A 504 20.23 9.75 19.68
N HIS A 505 20.15 10.26 18.46
CA HIS A 505 19.44 11.50 18.14
C HIS A 505 18.42 11.31 17.01
N VAL A 506 17.72 10.17 16.99
CA VAL A 506 16.52 10.07 16.12
C VAL A 506 15.54 11.15 16.59
N ALA A 507 15.32 12.15 15.76
CA ALA A 507 14.42 13.25 16.08
C ALA A 507 13.01 12.69 16.32
N GLU A 508 12.43 13.00 17.48
CA GLU A 508 11.06 12.62 17.78
C GLU A 508 10.11 13.60 17.11
N ASN A 509 9.38 13.12 16.11
CA ASN A 509 8.34 13.91 15.45
C ASN A 509 7.21 14.25 16.44
N PRO A 510 6.51 15.39 16.29
CA PRO A 510 5.38 15.74 17.14
C PRO A 510 4.22 14.75 16.98
N ASP A 511 3.43 14.56 18.02
CA ASP A 511 2.18 13.81 17.92
C ASP A 511 1.15 14.64 17.16
N ALA A 512 0.42 13.99 16.27
CA ALA A 512 -0.64 14.59 15.47
C ALA A 512 -1.84 13.64 15.35
N LYS A 513 -3.04 14.13 15.65
CA LYS A 513 -4.29 13.37 15.47
C LYS A 513 -5.42 14.30 15.07
N LEU A 514 -6.13 13.95 14.00
CA LEU A 514 -7.37 14.60 13.62
C LEU A 514 -8.49 14.08 14.51
N LEU A 515 -9.20 14.97 15.19
CA LEU A 515 -10.27 14.65 16.13
C LEU A 515 -11.65 14.84 15.50
N ALA A 516 -11.76 15.73 14.53
CA ALA A 516 -12.97 16.00 13.75
C ALA A 516 -12.58 16.62 12.39
N PRO A 517 -13.38 16.40 11.34
CA PRO A 517 -14.58 15.54 11.30
C PRO A 517 -14.24 14.06 11.43
N GLU A 518 -15.24 13.22 11.72
CA GLU A 518 -15.09 11.76 11.69
C GLU A 518 -14.90 11.28 10.25
N ASN A 519 -14.25 10.14 10.09
CA ASN A 519 -14.09 9.53 8.78
C ASN A 519 -15.46 9.17 8.19
N ASN A 520 -15.63 9.40 6.89
CA ASN A 520 -16.89 9.23 6.14
C ASN A 520 -18.07 10.09 6.63
N ALA A 521 -17.80 11.16 7.40
CA ALA A 521 -18.84 12.12 7.79
C ALA A 521 -19.44 12.80 6.56
N GLN A 522 -20.76 13.00 6.58
CA GLN A 522 -21.52 13.60 5.50
C GLN A 522 -22.05 14.99 5.86
N PHE A 523 -21.93 15.91 4.96
CA PHE A 523 -22.39 17.28 5.13
C PHE A 523 -23.14 17.75 3.87
N VAL A 524 -24.01 18.74 4.03
CA VAL A 524 -24.72 19.36 2.91
C VAL A 524 -23.89 20.50 2.34
N THR A 525 -23.90 20.68 1.03
CA THR A 525 -23.25 21.78 0.32
C THR A 525 -23.54 23.14 0.98
N GLY A 526 -22.50 23.96 1.12
CA GLY A 526 -22.56 25.28 1.73
C GLY A 526 -22.48 25.30 3.25
N LYS A 527 -22.46 24.13 3.92
CA LYS A 527 -22.23 24.05 5.37
C LYS A 527 -20.74 24.20 5.67
N GLU A 528 -20.43 25.01 6.69
CA GLU A 528 -19.08 25.06 7.23
C GLU A 528 -18.77 23.82 8.06
N VAL A 529 -17.56 23.25 7.88
CA VAL A 529 -17.11 22.07 8.62
C VAL A 529 -15.90 22.41 9.47
N GLU A 530 -15.99 22.20 10.78
CA GLU A 530 -14.89 22.44 11.72
C GLU A 530 -13.92 21.25 11.71
N VAL A 531 -12.65 21.54 11.45
CA VAL A 531 -11.53 20.57 11.59
C VAL A 531 -10.89 20.79 12.95
N LYS A 532 -10.80 19.73 13.78
CA LYS A 532 -10.14 19.75 15.08
C LYS A 532 -8.94 18.84 15.08
N ILE A 533 -7.80 19.37 15.51
CA ILE A 533 -6.53 18.65 15.53
C ILE A 533 -5.96 18.67 16.95
N ASN A 534 -5.59 17.51 17.46
CA ASN A 534 -4.70 17.40 18.59
C ASN A 534 -3.26 17.37 18.09
N ALA A 535 -2.41 18.24 18.67
CA ALA A 535 -1.00 18.32 18.33
C ALA A 535 -0.19 18.54 19.62
N SER A 536 0.77 17.64 19.87
CA SER A 536 1.64 17.69 21.04
C SER A 536 3.10 17.60 20.61
N PRO A 537 3.98 18.46 21.16
CA PRO A 537 5.39 18.35 20.89
C PRO A 537 5.99 17.17 21.65
N ARG A 538 7.03 16.56 21.11
CA ARG A 538 7.89 15.60 21.80
C ARG A 538 9.24 16.25 22.13
N SER A 539 10.02 15.64 22.99
CA SER A 539 11.42 16.02 23.31
C SER A 539 11.62 17.50 23.76
N GLY A 540 10.63 18.08 24.45
CA GLY A 540 10.72 19.44 24.97
C GLY A 540 10.56 20.57 23.92
N ASN A 541 10.26 20.23 22.67
CA ASN A 541 9.98 21.17 21.60
C ASN A 541 8.65 21.90 21.79
N LYS A 542 8.29 22.81 20.88
CA LYS A 542 6.98 23.47 20.82
C LYS A 542 6.39 23.25 19.44
N ILE A 543 5.07 23.24 19.35
CA ILE A 543 4.41 23.27 18.05
C ILE A 543 4.60 24.63 17.41
N LYS A 544 5.16 24.66 16.22
CA LYS A 544 5.41 25.85 15.40
C LYS A 544 4.24 26.14 14.48
N LYS A 545 3.70 25.10 13.83
CA LYS A 545 2.67 25.22 12.80
C LYS A 545 1.76 24.01 12.76
N VAL A 546 0.49 24.21 12.47
CA VAL A 546 -0.48 23.15 12.14
C VAL A 546 -1.19 23.57 10.85
N ALA A 547 -0.81 22.94 9.75
CA ALA A 547 -1.32 23.24 8.41
C ALA A 547 -2.38 22.21 8.01
N VAL A 548 -3.50 22.65 7.42
CA VAL A 548 -4.62 21.78 6.98
C VAL A 548 -4.58 21.61 5.47
N TYR A 549 -4.88 20.42 5.02
CA TYR A 549 -4.84 20.02 3.61
C TYR A 549 -6.12 19.32 3.18
N ASN A 550 -6.45 19.42 1.89
CA ASN A 550 -7.34 18.52 1.19
C ASN A 550 -6.52 17.75 0.14
N GLY A 551 -6.28 16.46 0.37
CA GLY A 551 -5.27 15.74 -0.38
C GLY A 551 -3.91 16.45 -0.29
N SER A 552 -3.26 16.72 -1.41
CA SER A 552 -2.01 17.50 -1.46
C SER A 552 -2.23 19.02 -1.40
N LYS A 553 -3.47 19.50 -1.56
CA LYS A 553 -3.77 20.93 -1.62
C LYS A 553 -3.77 21.56 -0.22
N TYR A 554 -2.86 22.50 0.02
CA TYR A 554 -2.86 23.33 1.22
C TYR A 554 -4.10 24.22 1.31
N LEU A 555 -4.78 24.21 2.46
CA LEU A 555 -5.99 25.01 2.72
C LEU A 555 -5.73 26.22 3.64
N GLY A 556 -4.84 26.07 4.62
CA GLY A 556 -4.53 27.14 5.56
C GLY A 556 -3.96 26.62 6.88
N GLU A 557 -3.72 27.50 7.82
CA GLU A 557 -3.21 27.17 9.15
C GLU A 557 -4.34 27.10 10.17
N ALA A 558 -4.31 26.05 11.00
CA ALA A 558 -5.21 25.89 12.12
C ALA A 558 -4.76 26.77 13.31
N VAL A 559 -5.73 27.39 13.97
CA VAL A 559 -5.51 28.28 15.10
C VAL A 559 -5.65 27.51 16.40
N LYS A 560 -4.72 27.73 17.33
CA LYS A 560 -4.78 27.12 18.66
C LYS A 560 -5.99 27.61 19.44
N LYS A 561 -6.82 26.68 19.92
CA LYS A 561 -8.01 26.97 20.75
C LYS A 561 -8.04 26.01 21.94
N GLY A 562 -7.61 26.50 23.10
CA GLY A 562 -7.42 25.65 24.27
C GLY A 562 -6.32 24.61 24.05
N ASN A 563 -6.65 23.34 24.17
CA ASN A 563 -5.73 22.21 23.99
C ASN A 563 -5.70 21.64 22.57
N THR A 564 -6.50 22.20 21.65
CA THR A 564 -6.58 21.74 20.26
C THR A 564 -6.28 22.87 19.28
N TYR A 565 -6.10 22.51 18.03
CA TYR A 565 -6.02 23.42 16.89
C TYR A 565 -7.27 23.26 16.05
N THR A 566 -7.84 24.37 15.57
CA THR A 566 -9.07 24.37 14.79
C THR A 566 -8.91 25.10 13.47
N TYR A 567 -9.54 24.58 12.43
CA TYR A 567 -9.67 25.20 11.11
C TYR A 567 -11.12 25.04 10.61
N THR A 568 -11.66 26.01 9.89
CA THR A 568 -13.03 25.93 9.34
C THR A 568 -12.97 25.82 7.83
N LEU A 569 -13.45 24.69 7.31
CA LEU A 569 -13.64 24.50 5.87
C LEU A 569 -14.90 25.25 5.44
N LYS A 570 -14.78 26.03 4.34
CA LYS A 570 -15.85 26.86 3.80
C LYS A 570 -16.01 26.62 2.30
N ASN A 571 -17.19 26.96 1.78
CA ASN A 571 -17.50 26.89 0.34
C ASN A 571 -17.26 25.50 -0.27
N LEU A 572 -17.56 24.45 0.52
CA LEU A 572 -17.46 23.09 0.06
C LEU A 572 -18.56 22.79 -0.97
N THR A 573 -18.17 22.20 -2.09
CA THR A 573 -19.05 21.79 -3.18
C THR A 573 -19.35 20.29 -3.09
N ASP A 574 -20.28 19.80 -3.88
CA ASP A 574 -20.64 18.38 -3.96
C ASP A 574 -19.45 17.56 -4.46
N ALA A 575 -18.70 16.97 -3.51
CA ALA A 575 -17.49 16.17 -3.74
C ALA A 575 -17.08 15.42 -2.46
N SER A 576 -16.13 14.50 -2.59
CA SER A 576 -15.38 13.93 -1.47
C SER A 576 -14.09 14.72 -1.23
N TYR A 577 -13.74 14.89 0.03
CA TYR A 577 -12.56 15.65 0.46
C TYR A 577 -11.73 14.80 1.42
N TYR A 578 -10.42 14.77 1.21
CA TYR A 578 -9.45 14.04 2.04
C TYR A 578 -8.74 15.02 2.97
N ILE A 579 -9.31 15.23 4.14
CA ILE A 579 -8.83 16.25 5.08
C ILE A 579 -7.77 15.68 5.99
N SER A 580 -6.59 16.30 5.98
CA SER A 580 -5.48 15.98 6.88
C SER A 580 -4.84 17.25 7.46
N ALA A 581 -3.98 17.08 8.46
CA ALA A 581 -3.18 18.15 9.01
C ALA A 581 -1.71 17.74 9.10
N ARG A 582 -0.80 18.67 8.77
CA ARG A 582 0.63 18.52 8.98
C ARG A 582 1.05 19.40 10.16
N VAL A 583 1.62 18.78 11.18
CA VAL A 583 2.07 19.42 12.42
C VAL A 583 3.58 19.56 12.37
N THR A 584 4.10 20.77 12.49
CA THR A 584 5.54 21.07 12.50
C THR A 584 5.94 21.61 13.86
N ASP A 585 7.02 21.11 14.47
CA ASP A 585 7.58 21.60 15.69
C ASP A 585 8.64 22.71 15.46
N THR A 586 9.20 23.25 16.54
CA THR A 586 10.20 24.33 16.47
C THR A 586 11.56 23.87 15.94
N GLN A 587 11.84 22.58 15.90
CA GLN A 587 13.04 22.02 15.30
C GLN A 587 12.81 21.66 13.81
N GLY A 588 11.56 21.80 13.34
CA GLY A 588 11.13 21.48 11.98
C GLY A 588 10.82 20.00 11.77
N ASN A 589 10.68 19.19 12.83
CA ASN A 589 10.15 17.83 12.69
C ASN A 589 8.66 17.89 12.37
N GLU A 590 8.20 16.98 11.52
CA GLU A 590 6.84 17.01 11.02
C GLU A 590 6.14 15.67 11.16
N THR A 591 4.85 15.70 11.48
CA THR A 591 3.95 14.55 11.41
C THR A 591 2.68 14.96 10.68
N GLN A 592 2.24 14.13 9.75
CA GLN A 592 0.92 14.27 9.12
C GLN A 592 -0.09 13.40 9.86
N THR A 593 -1.32 13.87 10.03
CA THR A 593 -2.40 13.04 10.55
C THR A 593 -2.84 12.04 9.50
N THR A 594 -3.39 10.89 9.92
CA THR A 594 -4.23 10.09 9.04
C THR A 594 -5.30 10.98 8.43
N ALA A 595 -5.52 10.89 7.13
CA ALA A 595 -6.53 11.70 6.46
C ALA A 595 -7.93 11.17 6.77
N THR A 596 -8.86 12.09 6.96
CA THR A 596 -10.29 11.80 7.10
C THR A 596 -10.99 12.07 5.78
N ASN A 597 -11.73 11.11 5.27
CA ASN A 597 -12.59 11.30 4.12
C ASN A 597 -13.91 11.93 4.57
N ILE A 598 -14.35 13.02 3.95
CA ILE A 598 -15.67 13.60 4.17
C ILE A 598 -16.42 13.75 2.84
N HIS A 599 -17.72 13.60 2.88
CA HIS A 599 -18.56 13.65 1.70
C HIS A 599 -19.50 14.85 1.80
N ILE A 600 -19.38 15.76 0.83
CA ILE A 600 -20.30 16.87 0.69
C ILE A 600 -21.32 16.49 -0.39
N ASN A 601 -22.59 16.55 -0.04
CA ASN A 601 -23.69 16.18 -0.90
C ASN A 601 -24.59 17.39 -1.16
N ALA A 602 -25.10 17.52 -2.40
CA ALA A 602 -26.13 18.48 -2.68
C ALA A 602 -27.43 18.16 -1.90
N ALA A 603 -28.24 19.15 -1.63
CA ALA A 603 -29.48 18.92 -0.90
C ALA A 603 -30.44 18.02 -1.71
N THR A 604 -30.94 16.95 -1.08
CA THR A 604 -31.87 15.97 -1.69
C THR A 604 -33.20 16.59 -2.16
N SER A 605 -33.56 17.80 -1.71
CA SER A 605 -34.74 18.54 -2.16
C SER A 605 -34.80 18.77 -3.68
N SER A 606 -33.67 18.69 -4.40
CA SER A 606 -33.61 18.79 -5.86
C SER A 606 -34.25 17.57 -6.57
N LEU A 607 -34.24 16.39 -5.95
CA LEU A 607 -34.82 15.14 -6.48
C LEU A 607 -36.37 15.11 -6.31
N ALA A 608 -36.85 15.47 -5.14
CA ALA A 608 -38.27 15.43 -4.81
C ALA A 608 -39.10 16.32 -5.77
N GLY A 609 -38.60 17.51 -6.17
CA GLY A 609 -39.24 18.40 -7.14
C GLY A 609 -39.35 17.78 -8.54
N LYS A 610 -38.60 16.72 -8.86
CA LYS A 610 -38.64 15.97 -10.11
C LYS A 610 -39.31 14.60 -9.98
N GLY A 611 -39.88 14.30 -8.81
CA GLY A 611 -40.59 13.05 -8.50
C GLY A 611 -39.67 11.84 -8.32
N TRP A 612 -38.41 12.06 -7.97
CA TRP A 612 -37.46 11.00 -7.61
C TRP A 612 -37.28 10.90 -6.11
N THR A 613 -37.15 9.68 -5.63
CA THR A 613 -36.83 9.32 -4.22
C THR A 613 -35.45 8.68 -4.17
N THR A 614 -34.80 8.73 -3.01
CA THR A 614 -33.46 8.19 -2.82
C THR A 614 -33.40 7.37 -1.53
N ALA A 615 -32.81 6.18 -1.56
CA ALA A 615 -32.63 5.32 -0.41
C ALA A 615 -31.39 4.42 -0.57
N ASP A 616 -30.78 4.04 0.54
CA ASP A 616 -29.89 2.89 0.58
C ASP A 616 -30.70 1.61 0.63
N ILE A 617 -30.33 0.64 -0.19
CA ILE A 617 -30.85 -0.72 -0.15
C ILE A 617 -29.86 -1.55 0.66
N GLY A 618 -30.39 -2.34 1.61
CA GLY A 618 -29.54 -3.07 2.54
C GLY A 618 -28.87 -2.17 3.59
N ASP A 619 -27.63 -2.46 3.91
CA ASP A 619 -26.86 -1.75 4.93
C ASP A 619 -25.41 -1.47 4.45
N PRO A 620 -25.24 -0.57 3.46
CA PRO A 620 -23.92 -0.21 2.99
C PRO A 620 -23.13 0.55 4.06
N ASN A 621 -21.82 0.36 4.12
CA ASN A 621 -20.94 0.97 5.13
C ASN A 621 -20.92 2.50 5.07
N ILE A 622 -21.04 3.05 3.87
CA ILE A 622 -21.16 4.48 3.65
C ILE A 622 -22.51 4.74 3.01
N LYS A 623 -23.29 5.60 3.61
CA LYS A 623 -24.59 5.98 3.05
C LYS A 623 -24.41 6.70 1.73
N GLY A 624 -25.18 6.27 0.74
CA GLY A 624 -25.19 6.90 -0.56
C GLY A 624 -25.98 8.21 -0.59
N SER A 625 -26.02 8.81 -1.74
CA SER A 625 -26.81 10.03 -1.98
C SER A 625 -27.20 10.18 -3.45
N GLY A 626 -28.30 10.85 -3.69
CA GLY A 626 -28.74 11.30 -5.02
C GLY A 626 -28.95 12.80 -5.04
N SER A 627 -28.54 13.45 -6.13
CA SER A 627 -28.79 14.89 -6.34
C SER A 627 -28.98 15.19 -7.81
N MET A 628 -29.71 16.27 -8.11
CA MET A 628 -29.94 16.71 -9.48
C MET A 628 -29.53 18.18 -9.65
N THR A 629 -28.68 18.46 -10.62
CA THR A 629 -28.23 19.82 -10.96
C THR A 629 -28.24 19.99 -12.47
N ASN A 630 -28.95 21.01 -12.98
CA ASN A 630 -29.07 21.28 -14.41
C ASN A 630 -29.51 20.05 -15.23
N ASP A 631 -30.50 19.32 -14.72
CA ASP A 631 -31.05 18.09 -15.29
C ASP A 631 -30.05 16.92 -15.41
N VAL A 632 -28.90 17.00 -14.74
CA VAL A 632 -27.95 15.90 -14.56
C VAL A 632 -28.14 15.31 -13.17
N LEU A 633 -28.50 14.04 -13.11
CA LEU A 633 -28.61 13.27 -11.89
C LEU A 633 -27.21 12.73 -11.50
N THR A 634 -26.78 13.02 -10.30
CA THR A 634 -25.60 12.38 -9.68
C THR A 634 -26.08 11.40 -8.62
N VAL A 635 -25.64 10.14 -8.72
CA VAL A 635 -25.90 9.08 -7.74
C VAL A 635 -24.56 8.65 -7.17
N LYS A 636 -24.46 8.58 -5.84
CA LYS A 636 -23.28 8.05 -5.13
C LYS A 636 -23.68 6.85 -4.31
N GLY A 637 -22.95 5.75 -4.40
CA GLY A 637 -23.26 4.52 -3.67
C GLY A 637 -22.06 3.76 -3.19
N ASN A 638 -22.26 3.01 -2.12
CA ASN A 638 -21.32 2.07 -1.53
C ASN A 638 -22.00 0.71 -1.37
N GLY A 639 -21.23 -0.34 -1.08
CA GLY A 639 -21.75 -1.69 -0.94
C GLY A 639 -21.50 -2.56 -2.16
N LYS A 640 -22.28 -3.64 -2.30
CA LYS A 640 -22.22 -4.59 -3.42
C LYS A 640 -23.62 -5.09 -3.79
N LEU A 641 -23.94 -5.02 -5.07
CA LEU A 641 -25.10 -5.69 -5.63
C LEU A 641 -24.84 -7.21 -5.65
N GLY A 642 -25.74 -7.99 -5.04
CA GLY A 642 -25.56 -9.44 -4.94
C GLY A 642 -24.48 -9.85 -3.95
N LYS A 643 -24.62 -9.45 -2.67
CA LYS A 643 -23.71 -9.82 -1.57
C LYS A 643 -24.09 -11.17 -0.97
N SER A 644 -23.12 -12.03 -0.69
CA SER A 644 -23.31 -13.24 0.09
C SER A 644 -23.03 -13.02 1.58
N GLU A 645 -23.72 -13.76 2.45
CA GLU A 645 -23.43 -13.73 3.89
C GLU A 645 -22.22 -14.64 4.20
N GLY A 646 -21.10 -14.04 4.57
CA GLY A 646 -19.95 -14.73 5.21
C GLY A 646 -18.93 -15.35 4.28
N GLY A 647 -18.93 -15.04 3.01
CA GLY A 647 -18.06 -15.67 2.05
C GLY A 647 -16.77 -14.92 1.65
N THR A 648 -15.85 -15.64 1.03
CA THR A 648 -14.64 -15.10 0.41
C THR A 648 -14.84 -14.92 -1.09
N GLU A 649 -14.17 -13.96 -1.71
CA GLU A 649 -14.35 -13.49 -3.10
C GLU A 649 -14.40 -14.56 -4.22
N ARG A 650 -14.12 -15.82 -3.95
CA ARG A 650 -13.97 -16.86 -4.99
C ARG A 650 -14.98 -18.01 -4.97
N SER A 651 -15.87 -18.12 -4.01
CA SER A 651 -16.72 -19.33 -3.87
C SER A 651 -18.22 -19.08 -3.93
N GLU A 652 -18.71 -17.91 -4.40
CA GLU A 652 -19.99 -17.39 -3.94
C GLU A 652 -21.07 -17.13 -4.99
N ALA A 653 -20.83 -17.48 -6.23
CA ALA A 653 -21.81 -17.29 -7.33
C ALA A 653 -23.24 -17.83 -7.05
N ASN A 654 -23.37 -18.74 -6.08
CA ASN A 654 -24.67 -19.35 -5.76
C ASN A 654 -25.35 -18.81 -4.50
N ASN A 655 -24.73 -17.87 -3.77
CA ASN A 655 -25.23 -17.37 -2.48
C ASN A 655 -25.41 -15.84 -2.39
N ALA A 656 -25.34 -15.15 -3.50
CA ALA A 656 -25.49 -13.69 -3.60
C ALA A 656 -26.95 -13.23 -3.38
N THR A 657 -27.52 -13.51 -2.21
CA THR A 657 -28.96 -13.37 -1.93
C THR A 657 -29.39 -12.01 -1.43
N LYS A 658 -28.44 -11.10 -1.14
CA LYS A 658 -28.71 -9.77 -0.58
C LYS A 658 -27.99 -8.68 -1.36
N ASP A 659 -28.52 -7.46 -1.29
CA ASP A 659 -27.98 -6.28 -1.94
C ASP A 659 -27.62 -5.21 -0.91
N ASP A 660 -26.48 -4.54 -1.14
CA ASP A 660 -26.13 -3.29 -0.47
C ASP A 660 -25.72 -2.28 -1.57
N PHE A 661 -26.49 -1.23 -1.79
CA PHE A 661 -26.21 -0.18 -2.78
C PHE A 661 -27.09 1.06 -2.58
N HIS A 662 -26.81 2.14 -3.29
CA HIS A 662 -27.67 3.32 -3.29
C HIS A 662 -28.58 3.34 -4.51
N PHE A 663 -29.86 3.68 -4.28
CA PHE A 663 -30.93 3.67 -5.27
C PHE A 663 -31.65 5.02 -5.35
N VAL A 664 -31.72 5.60 -6.54
CA VAL A 664 -32.56 6.77 -6.84
C VAL A 664 -33.69 6.29 -7.75
N TYR A 665 -34.93 6.37 -7.30
CA TYR A 665 -36.04 5.65 -7.91
C TYR A 665 -37.37 6.39 -7.95
N LYS A 666 -38.28 5.85 -8.77
CA LYS A 666 -39.73 6.15 -8.80
C LYS A 666 -40.50 4.85 -8.70
N GLU A 667 -41.72 4.92 -8.15
CA GLU A 667 -42.66 3.82 -8.22
C GLU A 667 -43.45 3.88 -9.52
N MET A 668 -43.62 2.74 -10.20
CA MET A 668 -44.28 2.62 -11.52
C MET A 668 -45.15 1.37 -11.57
N ASN A 669 -46.12 1.33 -12.47
CA ASN A 669 -47.03 0.20 -12.65
C ASN A 669 -47.05 -0.25 -14.09
N GLY A 670 -47.17 -1.56 -14.33
CA GLY A 670 -47.38 -2.15 -15.67
C GLY A 670 -46.16 -2.14 -16.58
N ASP A 671 -46.45 -2.10 -17.90
CA ASP A 671 -45.40 -2.04 -18.90
C ASP A 671 -44.72 -0.65 -18.88
N MET A 672 -43.42 -0.60 -19.08
CA MET A 672 -42.68 0.67 -19.02
C MET A 672 -41.39 0.63 -19.82
N GLU A 673 -40.95 1.82 -20.24
CA GLU A 673 -39.62 2.07 -20.79
C GLU A 673 -38.87 3.07 -19.93
N PHE A 674 -37.66 2.73 -19.54
CA PHE A 674 -36.77 3.58 -18.76
C PHE A 674 -35.46 3.82 -19.53
N THR A 675 -35.17 5.04 -19.87
CA THR A 675 -34.00 5.44 -20.66
C THR A 675 -33.20 6.53 -19.95
N ALA A 676 -31.89 6.42 -20.02
CA ALA A 676 -30.99 7.47 -19.55
C ALA A 676 -29.65 7.45 -20.32
N LYS A 677 -28.99 8.59 -20.40
CA LYS A 677 -27.62 8.70 -20.86
C LYS A 677 -26.68 8.73 -19.69
N LEU A 678 -25.76 7.76 -19.62
CA LEU A 678 -24.66 7.74 -18.68
C LEU A 678 -23.57 8.68 -19.18
N GLU A 679 -23.26 9.73 -18.43
CA GLU A 679 -22.28 10.75 -18.77
C GLU A 679 -20.91 10.50 -18.14
N GLU A 680 -20.89 9.98 -16.89
CA GLU A 680 -19.67 9.82 -16.11
C GLU A 680 -19.83 8.76 -15.03
N ILE A 681 -18.75 8.01 -14.74
CA ILE A 681 -18.65 7.10 -13.60
C ILE A 681 -17.35 7.32 -12.83
N GLY A 682 -17.36 7.06 -11.53
CA GLY A 682 -16.19 7.17 -10.64
C GLY A 682 -15.20 6.02 -10.77
N ALA A 683 -15.66 4.85 -11.24
CA ALA A 683 -14.83 3.66 -11.46
C ALA A 683 -13.94 3.31 -10.26
N VAL A 684 -14.49 3.30 -9.05
CA VAL A 684 -13.77 2.99 -7.81
C VAL A 684 -13.38 1.53 -7.69
N ASP A 685 -14.04 0.65 -8.43
CA ASP A 685 -13.71 -0.77 -8.54
C ASP A 685 -14.15 -1.31 -9.93
N ASN A 686 -13.40 -2.27 -10.46
CA ASN A 686 -13.69 -2.87 -11.77
C ASN A 686 -15.02 -3.63 -11.81
N HIS A 687 -15.49 -4.13 -10.66
CA HIS A 687 -16.74 -4.88 -10.53
C HIS A 687 -17.86 -4.05 -9.87
N ALA A 688 -17.61 -2.75 -9.63
CA ALA A 688 -18.63 -1.86 -9.11
C ALA A 688 -19.77 -1.72 -10.12
N PHE A 689 -21.01 -1.89 -9.65
CA PHE A 689 -22.21 -1.75 -10.49
C PHE A 689 -22.61 -0.28 -10.65
N THR A 690 -22.92 0.08 -11.87
CA THR A 690 -23.51 1.37 -12.22
C THR A 690 -24.54 1.16 -13.33
N GLY A 691 -25.80 1.54 -13.12
CA GLY A 691 -26.78 1.35 -14.17
C GLY A 691 -28.22 1.61 -13.80
N LEU A 692 -29.11 1.08 -14.66
CA LEU A 692 -30.56 1.13 -14.51
C LEU A 692 -31.06 -0.14 -13.83
N MET A 693 -32.11 -0.01 -13.02
CA MET A 693 -32.71 -1.16 -12.34
C MET A 693 -34.24 -1.03 -12.26
N ILE A 694 -34.92 -2.14 -12.43
CA ILE A 694 -36.34 -2.33 -12.09
C ILE A 694 -36.40 -3.43 -11.05
N ARG A 695 -37.03 -3.15 -9.88
CA ARG A 695 -37.12 -4.11 -8.77
C ARG A 695 -38.53 -4.13 -8.16
N ASP A 696 -38.90 -5.29 -7.65
CA ASP A 696 -40.22 -5.56 -7.12
C ASP A 696 -40.54 -4.77 -5.86
N ASP A 697 -39.59 -4.75 -4.91
CA ASP A 697 -39.69 -4.00 -3.67
C ASP A 697 -38.35 -3.38 -3.26
N LEU A 698 -38.32 -2.63 -2.14
CA LEU A 698 -37.10 -2.00 -1.62
C LEU A 698 -36.30 -2.87 -0.63
N ASN A 699 -36.69 -4.13 -0.45
CA ASN A 699 -35.96 -5.04 0.42
C ASN A 699 -34.66 -5.50 -0.24
N LYS A 700 -33.62 -5.74 0.55
CA LYS A 700 -32.29 -6.14 0.07
C LYS A 700 -32.24 -7.48 -0.69
N ASP A 701 -33.30 -8.25 -0.65
CA ASP A 701 -33.43 -9.55 -1.31
C ASP A 701 -34.46 -9.55 -2.46
N SER A 702 -34.92 -8.38 -2.89
CA SER A 702 -35.94 -8.19 -3.93
C SER A 702 -35.60 -8.84 -5.26
N ALA A 703 -36.59 -9.35 -5.96
CA ALA A 703 -36.46 -9.67 -7.38
C ALA A 703 -36.11 -8.38 -8.16
N ALA A 704 -35.21 -8.49 -9.14
CA ALA A 704 -34.72 -7.31 -9.85
C ALA A 704 -34.17 -7.64 -11.23
N ALA A 705 -34.41 -6.77 -12.22
CA ALA A 705 -33.72 -6.70 -13.50
C ALA A 705 -32.82 -5.47 -13.48
N ALA A 706 -31.55 -5.63 -13.84
CA ALA A 706 -30.59 -4.54 -13.81
C ALA A 706 -29.74 -4.52 -15.09
N LEU A 707 -29.68 -3.37 -15.74
CA LEU A 707 -28.82 -3.11 -16.89
C LEU A 707 -27.62 -2.30 -16.40
N GLY A 708 -26.46 -2.93 -16.35
CA GLY A 708 -25.26 -2.37 -15.75
C GLY A 708 -24.14 -2.09 -16.73
N ILE A 709 -23.22 -1.27 -16.28
CA ILE A 709 -21.89 -1.04 -16.85
C ILE A 709 -20.85 -1.50 -15.85
N SER A 710 -19.91 -2.33 -16.27
CA SER A 710 -18.81 -2.81 -15.47
C SER A 710 -17.62 -3.24 -16.33
N TYR A 711 -16.50 -3.58 -15.70
CA TYR A 711 -15.32 -4.14 -16.35
C TYR A 711 -15.50 -5.65 -16.53
N VAL A 712 -15.12 -6.14 -17.70
CA VAL A 712 -15.02 -7.58 -17.97
C VAL A 712 -13.59 -7.94 -18.33
N LYS A 713 -13.06 -8.96 -17.67
CA LYS A 713 -11.75 -9.49 -17.97
C LYS A 713 -11.87 -10.55 -19.07
N LEU A 714 -11.25 -10.28 -20.22
CA LEU A 714 -10.97 -11.26 -21.25
C LEU A 714 -9.61 -11.93 -20.99
N SER A 715 -9.38 -13.10 -21.57
CA SER A 715 -8.15 -13.88 -21.33
C SER A 715 -6.85 -13.11 -21.58
N LYS A 716 -6.87 -12.08 -22.41
CA LYS A 716 -5.69 -11.27 -22.79
C LYS A 716 -5.83 -9.76 -22.56
N GLU A 717 -7.03 -9.27 -22.29
CA GLU A 717 -7.33 -7.84 -22.14
C GLU A 717 -8.54 -7.62 -21.24
N THR A 718 -8.71 -6.41 -20.75
CA THR A 718 -9.91 -5.99 -20.03
C THR A 718 -10.70 -5.01 -20.89
N SER A 719 -12.03 -5.07 -20.82
CA SER A 719 -12.90 -4.18 -21.58
C SER A 719 -14.06 -3.70 -20.72
N TRP A 720 -14.55 -2.49 -21.00
CA TRP A 720 -15.84 -2.05 -20.48
C TRP A 720 -16.97 -2.79 -21.20
N SER A 721 -18.02 -3.10 -20.46
CA SER A 721 -19.15 -3.84 -20.98
C SER A 721 -20.47 -3.33 -20.43
N SER A 722 -21.54 -3.46 -21.25
CA SER A 722 -22.91 -3.37 -20.78
C SER A 722 -23.55 -4.76 -20.77
N TYR A 723 -24.35 -5.04 -19.74
CA TYR A 723 -24.93 -6.37 -19.52
C TYR A 723 -26.26 -6.28 -18.76
N LEU A 724 -27.13 -7.25 -19.04
CA LEU A 724 -28.35 -7.48 -18.28
C LEU A 724 -28.11 -8.57 -17.23
N THR A 725 -28.35 -8.21 -15.98
CA THR A 725 -28.27 -9.13 -14.84
C THR A 725 -29.53 -9.04 -13.99
N GLY A 726 -29.67 -9.90 -12.97
CA GLY A 726 -30.83 -9.80 -12.08
C GLY A 726 -30.96 -10.94 -11.09
N ARG A 727 -32.04 -10.83 -10.30
CA ARG A 727 -32.52 -11.84 -9.35
C ARG A 727 -33.93 -12.24 -9.78
N ASN A 728 -34.14 -13.49 -10.19
CA ASN A 728 -35.40 -13.94 -10.76
C ASN A 728 -36.51 -14.11 -9.74
N ILE A 729 -36.17 -14.41 -8.49
CA ILE A 729 -37.10 -14.60 -7.39
C ILE A 729 -36.54 -13.94 -6.15
N LYS A 730 -37.42 -13.41 -5.30
CA LYS A 730 -37.03 -12.83 -4.01
C LYS A 730 -36.25 -13.83 -3.18
N GLY A 731 -35.12 -13.40 -2.60
CA GLY A 731 -34.20 -14.21 -1.83
C GLY A 731 -33.35 -15.19 -2.66
N GLY A 732 -33.49 -15.22 -3.98
CA GLY A 732 -32.61 -15.94 -4.88
C GLY A 732 -31.24 -15.30 -5.06
N GLY A 733 -30.32 -15.98 -5.75
CA GLY A 733 -29.02 -15.40 -6.12
C GLY A 733 -29.16 -14.30 -7.18
N PHE A 734 -28.30 -13.30 -7.11
CA PHE A 734 -28.08 -12.36 -8.21
C PHE A 734 -27.08 -12.96 -9.17
N ASP A 735 -27.30 -12.91 -10.48
CA ASP A 735 -26.35 -13.46 -11.43
C ASP A 735 -25.08 -12.58 -11.43
N GLU A 736 -23.95 -13.18 -11.18
CA GLU A 736 -22.66 -12.50 -11.28
C GLU A 736 -22.13 -12.52 -12.72
N LEU A 737 -21.49 -11.44 -13.16
CA LEU A 737 -20.62 -11.46 -14.33
C LEU A 737 -19.48 -12.45 -14.06
N THR A 738 -19.31 -13.42 -14.94
CA THR A 738 -18.19 -14.37 -14.87
C THR A 738 -16.86 -13.60 -14.92
N GLU A 739 -16.00 -13.82 -13.95
CA GLU A 739 -14.75 -13.06 -13.76
C GLU A 739 -13.78 -13.10 -14.95
N THR A 740 -13.88 -14.09 -15.79
CA THR A 740 -12.99 -14.22 -16.96
C THR A 740 -13.70 -14.93 -18.10
N LEU A 741 -13.78 -14.30 -19.24
CA LEU A 741 -14.28 -14.88 -20.46
C LEU A 741 -13.12 -15.22 -21.41
N ASP A 742 -13.17 -16.41 -22.01
CA ASP A 742 -12.07 -16.89 -22.86
C ASP A 742 -11.89 -16.08 -24.15
N SER A 743 -12.94 -15.36 -24.59
CA SER A 743 -12.91 -14.57 -25.83
C SER A 743 -14.09 -13.60 -25.93
N VAL A 744 -13.99 -12.65 -26.87
CA VAL A 744 -15.11 -11.76 -27.27
C VAL A 744 -16.37 -12.56 -27.62
N SER A 745 -16.23 -13.66 -28.35
CA SER A 745 -17.34 -14.53 -28.70
C SER A 745 -18.02 -15.21 -27.51
N ALA A 746 -17.25 -15.47 -26.42
CA ALA A 746 -17.82 -15.99 -25.17
C ALA A 746 -18.62 -14.88 -24.44
N ALA A 747 -18.14 -13.64 -24.46
CA ALA A 747 -18.84 -12.50 -23.89
C ALA A 747 -20.17 -12.25 -24.61
N GLU A 748 -20.18 -12.25 -25.94
CA GLU A 748 -21.39 -12.10 -26.75
C GLU A 748 -22.44 -13.19 -26.49
N LYS A 749 -21.99 -14.47 -26.37
CA LYS A 749 -22.87 -15.57 -25.99
C LYS A 749 -23.46 -15.46 -24.60
N ALA A 750 -22.73 -14.81 -23.69
CA ALA A 750 -23.21 -14.52 -22.34
C ALA A 750 -24.14 -13.30 -22.28
N GLY A 751 -24.46 -12.67 -23.41
CA GLY A 751 -25.28 -11.47 -23.44
C GLY A 751 -24.56 -10.21 -22.95
N ILE A 752 -23.22 -10.20 -23.06
CA ILE A 752 -22.36 -9.08 -22.63
C ILE A 752 -21.95 -8.31 -23.87
N GLN A 753 -22.37 -7.06 -23.97
CA GLN A 753 -21.90 -6.18 -25.03
C GLN A 753 -20.60 -5.51 -24.62
N LEU A 754 -19.51 -5.84 -25.32
CA LEU A 754 -18.23 -5.15 -25.13
C LEU A 754 -18.28 -3.77 -25.78
N LEU A 755 -17.72 -2.81 -25.10
CA LEU A 755 -17.62 -1.42 -25.53
C LEU A 755 -16.17 -1.19 -25.97
N SER A 756 -15.92 -1.18 -27.29
CA SER A 756 -14.58 -1.06 -27.87
C SER A 756 -13.92 0.29 -27.61
N ASP A 757 -14.75 1.33 -27.45
CA ASP A 757 -14.31 2.68 -27.10
C ASP A 757 -15.07 3.09 -25.85
N ILE A 758 -14.40 3.67 -24.87
CA ILE A 758 -15.03 4.11 -23.63
C ILE A 758 -16.03 5.25 -23.94
N PRO A 759 -17.34 4.98 -23.93
CA PRO A 759 -18.33 5.96 -24.43
C PRO A 759 -18.82 6.93 -23.35
N PHE A 760 -18.18 6.99 -22.19
CA PHE A 760 -18.53 7.86 -21.07
C PHE A 760 -17.28 8.36 -20.37
N LYS A 761 -17.41 9.47 -19.61
CA LYS A 761 -16.30 10.00 -18.83
C LYS A 761 -15.92 9.05 -17.71
N ILE A 762 -14.65 8.65 -17.66
CA ILE A 762 -14.02 8.12 -16.48
C ILE A 762 -13.14 9.24 -15.94
N ASN A 763 -13.44 9.73 -14.74
CA ASN A 763 -12.67 10.81 -14.10
C ASN A 763 -12.41 12.05 -15.02
N GLY A 764 -13.32 12.34 -15.95
CA GLY A 764 -13.32 13.62 -16.68
C GLY A 764 -13.07 13.61 -18.19
N VAL A 765 -12.96 12.47 -18.89
CA VAL A 765 -12.77 12.41 -20.37
C VAL A 765 -14.02 11.96 -21.11
N GLU A 766 -14.31 12.54 -22.31
CA GLU A 766 -15.65 12.57 -22.94
C GLU A 766 -16.10 11.37 -23.78
N GLN A 767 -17.32 10.91 -23.57
CA GLN A 767 -18.43 10.52 -24.49
C GLN A 767 -19.53 9.76 -23.70
N GLY A 768 -20.82 10.07 -23.87
CA GLY A 768 -21.91 9.44 -23.11
C GLY A 768 -22.48 8.18 -23.78
N TYR A 769 -22.91 7.22 -22.98
CA TYR A 769 -23.55 5.96 -23.46
C TYR A 769 -25.00 5.88 -22.98
N TRP A 770 -25.91 5.51 -23.87
CA TRP A 770 -27.33 5.43 -23.58
C TRP A 770 -27.72 4.02 -23.12
N LEU A 771 -28.48 3.96 -22.05
CA LEU A 771 -29.04 2.74 -21.48
C LEU A 771 -30.57 2.80 -21.56
N LYS A 772 -31.19 1.67 -21.94
CA LYS A 772 -32.64 1.50 -21.96
C LYS A 772 -33.01 0.17 -21.35
N LEU A 773 -33.89 0.20 -20.34
CA LEU A 773 -34.45 -0.98 -19.69
C LEU A 773 -35.98 -0.93 -19.82
N GLY A 774 -36.56 -1.90 -20.53
CA GLY A 774 -38.01 -2.00 -20.78
C GLY A 774 -38.63 -3.20 -20.07
N ARG A 775 -39.90 -3.06 -19.65
CA ARG A 775 -40.73 -4.16 -19.12
C ARG A 775 -41.94 -4.35 -20.00
N LYS A 776 -42.18 -5.61 -20.42
CA LYS A 776 -43.41 -6.04 -21.11
C LYS A 776 -43.98 -7.28 -20.45
N GLY A 777 -44.99 -7.11 -19.63
CA GLY A 777 -45.50 -8.18 -18.76
C GLY A 777 -44.41 -8.62 -17.77
N GLU A 778 -44.03 -9.88 -17.86
CA GLU A 778 -42.95 -10.47 -17.04
C GLU A 778 -41.57 -10.47 -17.72
N VAL A 779 -41.47 -9.96 -18.97
CA VAL A 779 -40.21 -9.94 -19.71
C VAL A 779 -39.58 -8.56 -19.65
N PHE A 780 -38.29 -8.53 -19.28
CA PHE A 780 -37.45 -7.35 -19.21
C PHE A 780 -36.46 -7.37 -20.38
N TYR A 781 -36.29 -6.24 -21.03
CA TYR A 781 -35.44 -6.05 -22.21
C TYR A 781 -34.42 -4.97 -21.95
N ALA A 782 -33.16 -5.25 -22.21
CA ALA A 782 -32.05 -4.30 -22.05
C ALA A 782 -31.45 -3.92 -23.40
N TYR A 783 -31.28 -2.62 -23.63
CA TYR A 783 -30.66 -2.08 -24.85
C TYR A 783 -29.59 -1.07 -24.52
N GLY A 784 -28.56 -1.00 -25.37
CA GLY A 784 -27.51 0.02 -25.34
C GLY A 784 -27.47 0.78 -26.66
N SER A 785 -27.01 2.05 -26.60
CA SER A 785 -26.84 2.90 -27.78
C SER A 785 -25.73 3.92 -27.56
N THR A 786 -25.00 4.26 -28.61
CA THR A 786 -23.99 5.34 -28.59
C THR A 786 -24.58 6.72 -28.93
N ASP A 787 -25.75 6.77 -29.59
CA ASP A 787 -26.37 8.01 -30.07
C ASP A 787 -27.80 8.25 -29.53
N GLY A 788 -28.37 7.28 -28.80
CA GLY A 788 -29.72 7.33 -28.25
C GLY A 788 -30.83 7.11 -29.30
N LYS A 789 -30.45 6.68 -30.51
CA LYS A 789 -31.40 6.44 -31.62
C LYS A 789 -31.31 4.99 -32.11
N ASP A 790 -30.10 4.53 -32.39
CA ASP A 790 -29.86 3.18 -32.85
C ASP A 790 -29.58 2.29 -31.63
N TRP A 791 -30.59 1.46 -31.31
CA TRP A 791 -30.58 0.62 -30.11
C TRP A 791 -30.21 -0.81 -30.44
N LYS A 792 -29.18 -1.34 -29.73
CA LYS A 792 -28.78 -2.73 -29.81
C LYS A 792 -29.32 -3.48 -28.58
N LEU A 793 -30.02 -4.60 -28.83
CA LEU A 793 -30.45 -5.49 -27.75
C LEU A 793 -29.22 -6.11 -27.05
N ILE A 794 -29.11 -5.93 -25.73
CA ILE A 794 -28.10 -6.53 -24.88
C ILE A 794 -28.59 -7.88 -24.38
N GLY A 795 -29.86 -7.95 -23.98
CA GLY A 795 -30.45 -9.20 -23.51
C GLY A 795 -31.92 -9.03 -23.13
N GLU A 796 -32.56 -10.17 -22.89
CA GLU A 796 -33.91 -10.24 -22.32
C GLU A 796 -33.95 -11.23 -21.15
N ARG A 797 -34.91 -11.03 -20.23
CA ARG A 797 -35.02 -11.84 -19.02
C ARG A 797 -36.46 -11.89 -18.53
N THR A 798 -36.92 -13.08 -18.17
CA THR A 798 -38.25 -13.26 -17.55
C THR A 798 -38.11 -13.27 -16.03
N ILE A 799 -38.80 -12.33 -15.37
CA ILE A 799 -38.83 -12.21 -13.90
C ILE A 799 -40.28 -11.91 -13.52
N VAL A 800 -40.80 -12.71 -12.59
CA VAL A 800 -42.13 -12.46 -12.02
C VAL A 800 -42.03 -11.36 -10.98
N MET A 801 -42.67 -10.24 -11.24
CA MET A 801 -42.79 -9.11 -10.32
C MET A 801 -44.23 -8.64 -10.23
N ASP A 802 -44.63 -8.10 -9.08
CA ASP A 802 -45.97 -7.51 -8.88
C ASP A 802 -46.26 -6.38 -9.85
N GLY A 803 -47.52 -5.91 -9.88
CA GLY A 803 -47.90 -4.82 -10.77
C GLY A 803 -47.18 -3.48 -10.52
N SER A 804 -46.98 -3.16 -9.24
CA SER A 804 -46.18 -1.99 -8.83
C SER A 804 -44.69 -2.39 -8.61
N VAL A 805 -43.81 -1.63 -9.22
CA VAL A 805 -42.33 -1.86 -9.11
C VAL A 805 -41.61 -0.52 -8.92
N TYR A 806 -40.33 -0.61 -8.53
CA TYR A 806 -39.44 0.54 -8.35
C TYR A 806 -38.44 0.59 -9.52
N VAL A 807 -38.47 1.68 -10.31
CA VAL A 807 -37.60 1.91 -11.45
C VAL A 807 -36.61 3.03 -11.13
N GLY A 808 -35.33 2.81 -11.39
CA GLY A 808 -34.34 3.80 -11.00
C GLY A 808 -32.89 3.49 -11.32
N PHE A 809 -32.01 4.22 -10.67
CA PHE A 809 -30.56 4.21 -10.87
C PHE A 809 -29.90 3.57 -9.66
N ALA A 810 -29.13 2.50 -9.90
CA ALA A 810 -28.41 1.77 -8.88
C ALA A 810 -26.90 1.99 -9.04
N VAL A 811 -26.24 2.29 -7.93
CA VAL A 811 -24.79 2.48 -7.86
C VAL A 811 -24.24 1.82 -6.61
N ASP A 812 -23.23 0.98 -6.78
CA ASP A 812 -22.43 0.40 -5.69
C ASP A 812 -20.93 0.63 -5.90
N SER A 813 -20.12 0.25 -4.94
CA SER A 813 -18.65 0.36 -4.99
C SER A 813 -17.95 -1.01 -5.00
N ASN A 814 -18.69 -2.11 -5.12
CA ASN A 814 -18.22 -3.48 -4.94
C ASN A 814 -17.52 -3.70 -3.59
N ASP A 815 -18.02 -3.10 -2.52
CA ASP A 815 -17.46 -3.23 -1.17
C ASP A 815 -17.87 -4.56 -0.53
N VAL A 816 -17.03 -5.59 -0.72
CA VAL A 816 -17.34 -6.96 -0.30
C VAL A 816 -17.01 -7.26 1.16
N ALA A 817 -16.17 -6.47 1.81
CA ALA A 817 -15.60 -6.86 3.09
C ALA A 817 -15.53 -5.73 4.13
N ASN A 818 -16.39 -4.74 4.03
CA ASN A 818 -16.45 -3.62 4.97
C ASN A 818 -15.14 -2.81 5.08
N LYS A 819 -14.31 -2.84 4.04
CA LYS A 819 -12.93 -2.30 4.10
C LYS A 819 -12.62 -1.27 3.01
N ILE A 820 -13.56 -1.04 2.07
CA ILE A 820 -13.43 0.00 1.06
C ILE A 820 -14.25 1.19 1.51
N GLU A 821 -13.59 2.15 2.08
CA GLU A 821 -14.21 3.38 2.54
C GLU A 821 -14.38 4.39 1.42
N GLN A 822 -14.95 3.98 0.28
CA GLN A 822 -15.16 4.85 -0.87
C GLN A 822 -16.58 4.77 -1.43
N LEU A 823 -17.11 5.91 -1.83
CA LEU A 823 -18.33 6.03 -2.63
C LEU A 823 -17.97 5.97 -4.12
N ASN A 824 -18.57 5.04 -4.84
CA ASN A 824 -18.65 5.15 -6.28
C ASN A 824 -19.68 6.21 -6.66
N TYR A 825 -19.59 6.80 -7.85
CA TYR A 825 -20.59 7.74 -8.34
C TYR A 825 -20.86 7.53 -9.84
N ALA A 826 -22.05 7.96 -10.24
CA ALA A 826 -22.42 8.04 -11.64
C ALA A 826 -23.22 9.32 -11.92
N LYS A 827 -23.08 9.85 -13.13
CA LYS A 827 -23.88 10.97 -13.63
C LYS A 827 -24.71 10.54 -14.81
N PHE A 828 -26.02 10.85 -14.74
CA PHE A 828 -26.98 10.52 -15.78
C PHE A 828 -27.70 11.77 -16.25
N SER A 829 -27.96 11.85 -17.55
CA SER A 829 -28.77 12.90 -18.17
C SER A 829 -29.85 12.28 -19.04
N ASN A 830 -30.74 13.13 -19.60
CA ASN A 830 -31.81 12.72 -20.52
C ASN A 830 -32.66 11.58 -19.95
N LEU A 831 -33.10 11.74 -18.70
CA LEU A 831 -33.88 10.73 -17.98
C LEU A 831 -35.30 10.69 -18.48
N THR A 832 -35.77 9.57 -19.03
CA THR A 832 -37.17 9.34 -19.41
C THR A 832 -37.71 8.06 -18.80
N VAL A 833 -38.95 8.13 -18.30
CA VAL A 833 -39.71 6.95 -17.83
C VAL A 833 -41.08 7.04 -18.47
N GLU A 834 -41.44 6.06 -19.30
CA GLU A 834 -42.72 6.00 -20.03
C GLU A 834 -43.52 4.79 -19.56
N ASN A 835 -44.85 4.95 -19.47
CA ASN A 835 -45.80 3.91 -19.05
C ASN A 835 -46.17 2.93 -20.16
N THR A 836 -45.43 2.91 -21.24
CA THR A 836 -45.60 2.00 -22.35
C THR A 836 -44.26 1.53 -22.86
N PHE A 837 -44.18 0.30 -23.30
CA PHE A 837 -42.99 -0.26 -23.92
C PHE A 837 -43.36 -1.20 -25.07
N THR A 838 -42.70 -1.05 -26.21
CA THR A 838 -42.77 -1.99 -27.31
C THR A 838 -41.35 -2.49 -27.60
N PRO A 839 -41.06 -3.81 -27.46
CA PRO A 839 -39.77 -4.35 -27.78
C PRO A 839 -39.35 -4.00 -29.22
N ILE A 840 -38.11 -3.61 -29.40
CA ILE A 840 -37.53 -3.33 -30.70
C ILE A 840 -37.24 -4.70 -31.32
N GLY A 841 -37.98 -5.04 -32.39
CA GLY A 841 -37.91 -6.35 -33.05
C GLY A 841 -36.59 -6.56 -33.81
N ASP A 842 -36.23 -7.82 -34.02
CA ASP A 842 -35.00 -8.24 -34.74
C ASP A 842 -34.87 -7.71 -36.17
N SER A 843 -35.96 -7.15 -36.77
CA SER A 843 -35.96 -6.56 -38.13
C SER A 843 -35.16 -5.28 -38.24
N ALA A 844 -34.75 -4.63 -37.08
CA ALA A 844 -33.92 -3.43 -37.08
C ALA A 844 -32.42 -3.73 -36.98
N ILE A 845 -32.04 -4.98 -36.71
CA ILE A 845 -30.66 -5.41 -36.53
C ILE A 845 -29.89 -5.66 -37.83
N ASN A 846 -30.64 -5.75 -38.98
CA ASN A 846 -30.06 -6.06 -40.29
C ASN A 846 -30.16 -4.88 -41.28
N LYS A 847 -29.89 -3.67 -40.83
CA LYS A 847 -29.67 -2.52 -41.73
C LYS A 847 -28.36 -1.83 -41.49
#